data_2877969138e65ec326a8b2fdd08e871e
#
_entry.id   2877969138e65ec326a8b2fdd08e871e
#
_cell.length_a   1.000
_cell.length_b   1.000
_cell.length_c   1.000
_cell.angle_alpha   90.00
_cell.angle_beta   90.00
_cell.angle_gamma   90.00
#
_symmetry.space_group_name_H-M   'P 1'
#
loop_
_entity.id
_entity.type
_entity.pdbx_description
1 polymer ?
#
loop_
_entity_poly.entity_id
_entity_poly.type
_entity_poly.pdbx_seq_one_letter_code
_entity_poly.pdbx_strand_id
1 'polypeptide(L)'
;MKLTAEQQAVVHHGEGHARVAAVAGAGKTTTMAARVLHLLASGVSPKRMLVLMFNRSARDDFQRRLVSMAPKGQPLPDVRTFHSLGHRLTQSLCRWGALAPRLLLSADWQLERLLRQASLNVLSGEVERRDAALEGDRLEALAHFCGLVKAEMLSADALYKRLNYEPDTDYFPRAFDEAERLLHAEGVMTYADLLYRPLQALEADHSLRGRVEGFLDHVIIDEYQDINTAQQRLLAVLAGSNANVMAVGDANQCIYEWRGARPDTMLENFTAMFGSATDYPLSITFRHGHALALTANHAIMANQRRPDQLCLADSNNPETHISVGQGSRLLLDALVDWQAQGRALSDVSLLVRSWALSVPFQLALLQAGIPFRLQREDRFVFRLPLVQALAGYLKLSRRPELLRDPEQLLLLLSQPTPFVAREGLQRLAYQLASTQRWPERHEPVLTSLKPLQRRTLKKRWALLCELPKLGAWPPAKLLSHVVETIDAEKTLKRAAARRDKGEEDVRLLDVLIEQADSVKDPDAFIELLERPVENQAGGVLISTVHGAKGLEWPLVAVAGVNEEDFPHYSRDNPLNDERLEEERRLFYVAITRAQEQLLVLHDGGVHRPSRFIAESAWQDSLRMASCLSRQDPPETAVQVTSPSLVRRYLERLGRTDIELAAPQVNEAAAGYQADTHFYPGQRLMHAVFGEGEVASVEGNPSDPVIDVRFAQAGRRRLIARRAPIERLEPPAQPA
;
A
#
# COMPACT_ATOMS: atom_id res chain seq x y z
N MET A 1 -18.32 -31.19 -6.36
CA MET A 1 -18.22 -30.02 -5.44
C MET A 1 -19.63 -29.47 -5.25
N LYS A 2 -20.09 -29.31 -4.00
CA LYS A 2 -21.45 -28.82 -3.72
C LYS A 2 -21.38 -27.29 -3.62
N LEU A 3 -22.09 -26.57 -4.50
CA LEU A 3 -22.18 -25.10 -4.46
C LEU A 3 -23.18 -24.67 -3.38
N THR A 4 -22.96 -23.54 -2.73
CA THR A 4 -23.93 -22.91 -1.83
C THR A 4 -25.15 -22.40 -2.59
N ALA A 5 -26.23 -22.08 -1.90
CA ALA A 5 -27.42 -21.48 -2.53
C ALA A 5 -27.10 -20.16 -3.24
N GLU A 6 -26.26 -19.29 -2.62
CA GLU A 6 -25.81 -18.04 -3.21
C GLU A 6 -24.98 -18.28 -4.49
N GLN A 7 -24.04 -19.23 -4.46
CA GLN A 7 -23.25 -19.60 -5.62
C GLN A 7 -24.13 -20.20 -6.75
N GLN A 8 -25.11 -21.05 -6.41
CA GLN A 8 -26.06 -21.58 -7.37
C GLN A 8 -26.91 -20.49 -8.03
N ALA A 9 -27.36 -19.49 -7.26
CA ALA A 9 -28.09 -18.35 -7.81
C ALA A 9 -27.27 -17.58 -8.88
N VAL A 10 -25.98 -17.34 -8.62
CA VAL A 10 -25.06 -16.74 -9.59
C VAL A 10 -24.90 -17.62 -10.84
N VAL A 11 -24.71 -18.93 -10.64
CA VAL A 11 -24.52 -19.89 -11.75
C VAL A 11 -25.75 -19.95 -12.65
N HIS A 12 -26.96 -19.87 -12.08
CA HIS A 12 -28.22 -19.94 -12.82
C HIS A 12 -28.81 -18.57 -13.17
N HIS A 13 -28.02 -17.47 -13.04
CA HIS A 13 -28.47 -16.14 -13.49
C HIS A 13 -28.98 -16.21 -14.93
N GLY A 14 -30.15 -15.62 -15.20
CA GLY A 14 -30.77 -15.60 -16.51
C GLY A 14 -30.14 -14.59 -17.47
N GLU A 15 -30.97 -13.82 -18.14
CA GLU A 15 -30.57 -12.74 -19.02
C GLU A 15 -30.35 -11.42 -18.26
N GLY A 16 -29.60 -10.51 -18.89
CA GLY A 16 -29.28 -9.19 -18.35
C GLY A 16 -27.93 -9.14 -17.65
N HIS A 17 -27.67 -7.99 -17.05
CA HIS A 17 -26.40 -7.78 -16.33
C HIS A 17 -26.48 -8.28 -14.90
N ALA A 18 -25.35 -8.72 -14.36
CA ALA A 18 -25.24 -9.17 -12.99
C ALA A 18 -24.04 -8.52 -12.28
N ARG A 19 -24.24 -8.16 -11.02
CA ARG A 19 -23.18 -7.70 -10.12
C ARG A 19 -23.08 -8.65 -8.94
N VAL A 20 -21.92 -9.28 -8.77
CA VAL A 20 -21.66 -10.29 -7.74
C VAL A 20 -20.71 -9.72 -6.72
N ALA A 21 -21.26 -9.34 -5.56
CA ALA A 21 -20.47 -8.89 -4.42
C ALA A 21 -19.99 -10.11 -3.63
N ALA A 22 -18.68 -10.35 -3.58
CA ALA A 22 -18.11 -11.59 -3.06
C ALA A 22 -17.04 -11.31 -2.00
N VAL A 23 -17.31 -11.67 -0.76
CA VAL A 23 -16.33 -11.51 0.34
C VAL A 23 -15.03 -12.28 0.12
N ALA A 24 -13.99 -11.95 0.87
CA ALA A 24 -12.74 -12.67 0.83
C ALA A 24 -12.95 -14.17 1.11
N GLY A 25 -12.41 -15.04 0.23
CA GLY A 25 -12.56 -16.50 0.39
C GLY A 25 -13.92 -17.08 0.00
N ALA A 26 -14.84 -16.30 -0.63
CA ALA A 26 -16.18 -16.76 -1.01
C ALA A 26 -16.24 -17.74 -2.21
N GLY A 27 -15.10 -18.16 -2.74
CA GLY A 27 -15.05 -19.08 -3.89
C GLY A 27 -15.42 -18.44 -5.21
N LYS A 28 -15.15 -17.14 -5.42
CA LYS A 28 -15.36 -16.39 -6.66
C LYS A 28 -14.98 -17.18 -7.92
N THR A 29 -13.72 -17.62 -7.98
CA THR A 29 -13.15 -18.34 -9.13
C THR A 29 -13.92 -19.62 -9.47
N THR A 30 -14.37 -20.36 -8.46
CA THR A 30 -15.17 -21.58 -8.61
C THR A 30 -16.56 -21.27 -9.15
N THR A 31 -17.20 -20.25 -8.61
CA THR A 31 -18.54 -19.80 -9.03
C THR A 31 -18.52 -19.32 -10.48
N MET A 32 -17.50 -18.52 -10.85
CA MET A 32 -17.32 -18.07 -12.23
C MET A 32 -17.09 -19.24 -13.19
N ALA A 33 -16.25 -20.22 -12.84
CA ALA A 33 -16.01 -21.40 -13.65
C ALA A 33 -17.30 -22.24 -13.84
N ALA A 34 -18.06 -22.43 -12.76
CA ALA A 34 -19.35 -23.12 -12.81
C ALA A 34 -20.37 -22.37 -13.71
N ARG A 35 -20.40 -21.02 -13.63
CA ARG A 35 -21.23 -20.17 -14.49
C ARG A 35 -20.85 -20.34 -15.97
N VAL A 36 -19.57 -20.31 -16.31
CA VAL A 36 -19.09 -20.56 -17.68
C VAL A 36 -19.56 -21.91 -18.20
N LEU A 37 -19.40 -22.95 -17.39
CA LEU A 37 -19.81 -24.31 -17.78
C LEU A 37 -21.34 -24.43 -17.94
N HIS A 38 -22.09 -23.75 -17.08
CA HIS A 38 -23.57 -23.70 -17.21
C HIS A 38 -24.00 -23.02 -18.51
N LEU A 39 -23.39 -21.88 -18.88
CA LEU A 39 -23.68 -21.20 -20.15
C LEU A 39 -23.33 -22.06 -21.35
N LEU A 40 -22.21 -22.77 -21.33
CA LEU A 40 -21.85 -23.72 -22.38
C LEU A 40 -22.85 -24.87 -22.50
N ALA A 41 -23.29 -25.41 -21.36
CA ALA A 41 -24.32 -26.46 -21.32
C ALA A 41 -25.70 -25.98 -21.83
N SER A 42 -26.00 -24.69 -21.67
CA SER A 42 -27.19 -24.02 -22.18
C SER A 42 -27.11 -23.66 -23.69
N GLY A 43 -26.00 -24.02 -24.34
CA GLY A 43 -25.84 -23.85 -25.81
C GLY A 43 -25.18 -22.53 -26.22
N VAL A 44 -24.67 -21.71 -25.28
CA VAL A 44 -23.93 -20.49 -25.62
C VAL A 44 -22.62 -20.86 -26.30
N SER A 45 -22.33 -20.22 -27.43
CA SER A 45 -21.08 -20.46 -28.16
C SER A 45 -19.87 -19.95 -27.36
N PRO A 46 -18.82 -20.78 -27.16
CA PRO A 46 -17.61 -20.33 -26.47
C PRO A 46 -16.92 -19.15 -27.14
N LYS A 47 -17.09 -18.96 -28.46
CA LYS A 47 -16.55 -17.83 -29.22
C LYS A 47 -17.24 -16.50 -28.92
N ARG A 48 -18.48 -16.54 -28.42
CA ARG A 48 -19.29 -15.37 -28.06
C ARG A 48 -19.23 -15.04 -26.56
N MET A 49 -18.33 -15.72 -25.86
CA MET A 49 -18.11 -15.54 -24.42
C MET A 49 -16.67 -15.07 -24.14
N LEU A 50 -16.51 -14.05 -23.30
CA LEU A 50 -15.23 -13.52 -22.87
C LEU A 50 -15.13 -13.55 -21.35
N VAL A 51 -14.03 -14.10 -20.82
CA VAL A 51 -13.71 -14.03 -19.41
C VAL A 51 -12.48 -13.14 -19.22
N LEU A 52 -12.63 -12.10 -18.40
CA LEU A 52 -11.56 -11.15 -18.09
C LEU A 52 -11.06 -11.33 -16.66
N MET A 53 -9.76 -11.55 -16.53
CA MET A 53 -9.06 -11.72 -15.28
C MET A 53 -8.13 -10.54 -15.02
N PHE A 54 -7.92 -10.19 -13.76
CA PHE A 54 -7.12 -9.02 -13.38
C PHE A 54 -5.65 -9.13 -13.81
N ASN A 55 -5.03 -10.29 -13.61
CA ASN A 55 -3.62 -10.52 -13.93
C ASN A 55 -3.36 -11.90 -14.57
N ARG A 56 -2.11 -12.14 -14.98
CA ARG A 56 -1.71 -13.41 -15.65
C ARG A 56 -1.86 -14.62 -14.75
N SER A 57 -1.43 -14.51 -13.48
CA SER A 57 -1.52 -15.63 -12.53
C SER A 57 -2.97 -16.04 -12.32
N ALA A 58 -3.85 -15.07 -12.02
CA ALA A 58 -5.29 -15.33 -11.88
C ALA A 58 -5.91 -15.96 -13.14
N ARG A 59 -5.49 -15.49 -14.34
CA ARG A 59 -5.93 -16.09 -15.61
C ARG A 59 -5.51 -17.56 -15.71
N ASP A 60 -4.25 -17.85 -15.43
CA ASP A 60 -3.71 -19.21 -15.58
C ASP A 60 -4.34 -20.16 -14.55
N ASP A 61 -4.57 -19.69 -13.33
CA ASP A 61 -5.26 -20.44 -12.28
C ASP A 61 -6.72 -20.68 -12.62
N PHE A 62 -7.43 -19.66 -13.12
CA PHE A 62 -8.81 -19.80 -13.58
C PHE A 62 -8.90 -20.79 -14.75
N GLN A 63 -8.00 -20.69 -15.73
CA GLN A 63 -7.99 -21.56 -16.88
C GLN A 63 -7.72 -23.02 -16.49
N ARG A 64 -6.76 -23.27 -15.60
CA ARG A 64 -6.51 -24.62 -15.05
C ARG A 64 -7.75 -25.19 -14.36
N ARG A 65 -8.40 -24.36 -13.53
CA ARG A 65 -9.63 -24.76 -12.83
C ARG A 65 -10.77 -25.05 -13.79
N LEU A 66 -10.99 -24.18 -14.77
CA LEU A 66 -12.03 -24.36 -15.79
C LEU A 66 -11.82 -25.64 -16.57
N VAL A 67 -10.58 -25.92 -17.01
CA VAL A 67 -10.22 -27.18 -17.70
C VAL A 67 -10.48 -28.40 -16.82
N SER A 68 -10.14 -28.32 -15.52
CA SER A 68 -10.33 -29.45 -14.58
C SER A 68 -11.81 -29.76 -14.31
N MET A 69 -12.69 -28.77 -14.43
CA MET A 69 -14.14 -28.92 -14.20
C MET A 69 -14.92 -29.24 -15.49
N ALA A 70 -14.35 -28.93 -16.66
CA ALA A 70 -15.00 -29.12 -17.94
C ALA A 70 -15.03 -30.60 -18.40
N PRO A 71 -16.08 -31.05 -19.09
CA PRO A 71 -16.08 -32.33 -19.77
C PRO A 71 -14.92 -32.44 -20.78
N LYS A 72 -14.34 -33.63 -20.91
CA LYS A 72 -13.24 -33.88 -21.87
C LYS A 72 -13.64 -33.49 -23.29
N GLY A 73 -12.81 -32.67 -23.93
CA GLY A 73 -13.03 -32.25 -25.32
C GLY A 73 -14.01 -31.09 -25.51
N GLN A 74 -14.54 -30.53 -24.43
CA GLN A 74 -15.43 -29.36 -24.52
C GLN A 74 -14.64 -28.11 -24.94
N PRO A 75 -15.03 -27.40 -26.00
CA PRO A 75 -14.47 -26.10 -26.35
C PRO A 75 -14.75 -25.09 -25.25
N LEU A 76 -13.72 -24.35 -24.85
CA LEU A 76 -13.79 -23.36 -23.79
C LEU A 76 -13.71 -21.93 -24.33
N PRO A 77 -14.25 -20.92 -23.62
CA PRO A 77 -14.20 -19.53 -24.04
C PRO A 77 -12.79 -18.94 -23.91
N ASP A 78 -12.62 -17.76 -24.51
CA ASP A 78 -11.39 -16.98 -24.44
C ASP A 78 -11.24 -16.38 -23.04
N VAL A 79 -10.17 -16.73 -22.32
CA VAL A 79 -9.82 -16.21 -20.99
C VAL A 79 -8.63 -15.28 -21.13
N ARG A 80 -8.80 -14.00 -20.83
CA ARG A 80 -7.78 -12.96 -21.05
C ARG A 80 -7.60 -12.05 -19.86
N THR A 81 -6.46 -11.35 -19.85
CA THR A 81 -6.31 -10.10 -19.09
C THR A 81 -6.71 -8.92 -19.99
N PHE A 82 -7.06 -7.78 -19.40
CA PHE A 82 -7.37 -6.55 -20.14
C PHE A 82 -6.26 -6.18 -21.13
N HIS A 83 -5.00 -6.23 -20.73
CA HIS A 83 -3.89 -5.89 -21.63
C HIS A 83 -3.68 -6.91 -22.75
N SER A 84 -3.92 -8.20 -22.52
CA SER A 84 -3.90 -9.20 -23.56
C SER A 84 -5.01 -8.97 -24.59
N LEU A 85 -6.18 -8.55 -24.12
CA LEU A 85 -7.30 -8.15 -24.97
C LEU A 85 -6.97 -6.90 -25.77
N GLY A 86 -6.43 -5.86 -25.10
CA GLY A 86 -6.00 -4.60 -25.73
C GLY A 86 -4.93 -4.81 -26.81
N HIS A 87 -3.97 -5.70 -26.55
CA HIS A 87 -2.96 -6.07 -27.56
C HIS A 87 -3.60 -6.68 -28.82
N ARG A 88 -4.55 -7.60 -28.65
CA ARG A 88 -5.29 -8.20 -29.78
C ARG A 88 -6.10 -7.16 -30.55
N LEU A 89 -6.77 -6.24 -29.85
CA LEU A 89 -7.50 -5.13 -30.46
C LEU A 89 -6.57 -4.19 -31.22
N THR A 90 -5.44 -3.82 -30.65
CA THR A 90 -4.42 -3.01 -31.32
C THR A 90 -3.98 -3.66 -32.63
N GLN A 91 -3.68 -4.97 -32.63
CA GLN A 91 -3.31 -5.69 -33.84
C GLN A 91 -4.44 -5.70 -34.89
N SER A 92 -5.70 -5.82 -34.48
CA SER A 92 -6.84 -5.80 -35.40
C SER A 92 -7.03 -4.40 -36.00
N LEU A 93 -6.94 -3.34 -35.18
CA LEU A 93 -7.03 -1.94 -35.61
C LEU A 93 -5.89 -1.55 -36.56
N CYS A 94 -4.68 -2.08 -36.33
CA CYS A 94 -3.56 -1.91 -37.27
C CYS A 94 -3.82 -2.58 -38.62
N ARG A 95 -4.33 -3.82 -38.62
CA ARG A 95 -4.73 -4.54 -39.86
C ARG A 95 -5.85 -3.84 -40.62
N TRP A 96 -6.72 -3.13 -39.93
CA TRP A 96 -7.80 -2.34 -40.57
C TRP A 96 -7.35 -0.96 -40.99
N GLY A 97 -6.07 -0.59 -40.76
CA GLY A 97 -5.53 0.71 -41.10
C GLY A 97 -5.95 1.85 -40.17
N ALA A 98 -6.63 1.54 -39.07
CA ALA A 98 -7.12 2.53 -38.12
C ALA A 98 -6.03 3.03 -37.14
N LEU A 99 -5.02 2.19 -36.88
CA LEU A 99 -3.87 2.55 -36.05
C LEU A 99 -2.56 2.25 -36.78
N ALA A 100 -1.59 3.16 -36.66
CA ALA A 100 -0.23 2.87 -37.06
C ALA A 100 0.39 1.82 -36.15
N PRO A 101 1.07 0.80 -36.70
CA PRO A 101 1.77 -0.21 -35.89
C PRO A 101 2.90 0.47 -35.08
N ARG A 102 3.05 0.07 -33.82
CA ARG A 102 4.11 0.51 -32.93
C ARG A 102 4.66 -0.68 -32.14
N LEU A 103 5.94 -0.62 -31.81
CA LEU A 103 6.61 -1.63 -30.99
C LEU A 103 6.33 -1.37 -29.51
N LEU A 104 5.94 -2.42 -28.78
CA LEU A 104 5.79 -2.33 -27.31
C LEU A 104 7.17 -2.23 -26.67
N LEU A 105 7.36 -1.24 -25.80
CA LEU A 105 8.55 -1.13 -24.97
C LEU A 105 8.65 -2.38 -24.07
N SER A 106 9.81 -3.04 -24.09
CA SER A 106 10.03 -4.33 -23.41
C SER A 106 10.72 -4.19 -22.06
N ALA A 107 11.35 -3.05 -21.79
CA ALA A 107 12.09 -2.79 -20.58
C ALA A 107 11.87 -1.35 -20.07
N ASP A 108 11.84 -1.20 -18.76
CA ASP A 108 11.55 0.08 -18.08
C ASP A 108 12.56 1.18 -18.43
N TRP A 109 13.84 0.83 -18.62
CA TRP A 109 14.87 1.80 -19.01
C TRP A 109 14.59 2.48 -20.36
N GLN A 110 13.86 1.83 -21.27
CA GLN A 110 13.48 2.42 -22.56
C GLN A 110 12.50 3.57 -22.37
N LEU A 111 11.50 3.38 -21.51
CA LEU A 111 10.57 4.43 -21.12
C LEU A 111 11.28 5.54 -20.35
N GLU A 112 12.12 5.18 -19.37
CA GLU A 112 12.90 6.13 -18.59
C GLU A 112 13.75 7.03 -19.49
N ARG A 113 14.41 6.48 -20.52
CA ARG A 113 15.18 7.27 -21.51
C ARG A 113 14.32 8.32 -22.21
N LEU A 114 13.11 7.94 -22.63
CA LEU A 114 12.18 8.86 -23.31
C LEU A 114 11.67 9.94 -22.36
N LEU A 115 11.31 9.58 -21.13
CA LEU A 115 10.86 10.53 -20.11
C LEU A 115 11.98 11.50 -19.71
N ARG A 116 13.22 11.02 -19.60
CA ARG A 116 14.41 11.84 -19.40
C ARG A 116 14.56 12.86 -20.52
N GLN A 117 14.45 12.43 -21.76
CA GLN A 117 14.52 13.32 -22.92
C GLN A 117 13.35 14.33 -22.93
N ALA A 118 12.13 13.89 -22.64
CA ALA A 118 10.96 14.76 -22.56
C ALA A 118 11.13 15.85 -21.49
N SER A 119 11.61 15.48 -20.30
CA SER A 119 11.89 16.42 -19.21
C SER A 119 12.97 17.46 -19.62
N LEU A 120 14.04 17.01 -20.29
CA LEU A 120 15.09 17.91 -20.79
C LEU A 120 14.58 18.90 -21.83
N ASN A 121 13.73 18.45 -22.77
CA ASN A 121 13.17 19.28 -23.82
C ASN A 121 12.26 20.37 -23.22
N VAL A 122 11.38 19.97 -22.29
CA VAL A 122 10.42 20.88 -21.63
C VAL A 122 11.11 21.89 -20.73
N LEU A 123 12.17 21.49 -20.02
CA LEU A 123 12.93 22.35 -19.11
C LEU A 123 14.17 23.00 -19.77
N SER A 124 14.18 23.18 -21.10
CA SER A 124 15.36 23.64 -21.85
C SER A 124 15.93 24.96 -21.36
N GLY A 125 15.13 25.89 -20.83
CA GLY A 125 15.54 27.14 -20.21
C GLY A 125 15.79 27.12 -18.71
N GLU A 126 15.50 26.01 -18.01
CA GLU A 126 15.44 25.95 -16.56
C GLU A 126 16.53 25.04 -15.97
N VAL A 127 17.80 25.47 -16.10
CA VAL A 127 18.99 24.67 -15.75
C VAL A 127 18.94 24.13 -14.30
N GLU A 128 18.40 24.89 -13.34
CA GLU A 128 18.34 24.46 -11.95
C GLU A 128 17.35 23.31 -11.68
N ARG A 129 16.28 23.26 -12.46
CA ARG A 129 15.23 22.23 -12.34
C ARG A 129 15.57 20.95 -13.09
N ARG A 130 16.43 21.02 -14.10
CA ARG A 130 16.83 19.86 -14.91
C ARG A 130 17.46 18.75 -14.07
N ASP A 131 18.39 19.10 -13.18
CA ASP A 131 19.11 18.10 -12.38
C ASP A 131 18.14 17.34 -11.47
N ALA A 132 17.20 18.05 -10.85
CA ALA A 132 16.16 17.43 -10.02
C ALA A 132 15.18 16.57 -10.84
N ALA A 133 14.82 17.02 -12.06
CA ALA A 133 13.90 16.28 -12.93
C ALA A 133 14.48 14.97 -13.48
N LEU A 134 15.80 14.81 -13.44
CA LEU A 134 16.51 13.61 -13.92
C LEU A 134 16.78 12.58 -12.80
N GLU A 135 16.46 12.89 -11.56
CA GLU A 135 16.55 11.91 -10.46
C GLU A 135 15.59 10.76 -10.68
N GLY A 136 16.00 9.55 -10.26
CA GLY A 136 15.25 8.33 -10.50
C GLY A 136 13.82 8.38 -9.99
N ASP A 137 13.61 8.87 -8.77
CA ASP A 137 12.28 8.98 -8.15
C ASP A 137 11.37 9.97 -8.92
N ARG A 138 11.93 11.03 -9.50
CA ARG A 138 11.19 11.99 -10.33
C ARG A 138 10.75 11.38 -11.65
N LEU A 139 11.62 10.60 -12.27
CA LEU A 139 11.32 9.89 -13.51
C LEU A 139 10.30 8.77 -13.26
N GLU A 140 10.40 8.04 -12.14
CA GLU A 140 9.39 7.04 -11.74
C GLU A 140 8.02 7.70 -11.52
N ALA A 141 7.98 8.86 -10.83
CA ALA A 141 6.74 9.59 -10.62
C ALA A 141 6.15 10.14 -11.92
N LEU A 142 6.98 10.63 -12.85
CA LEU A 142 6.53 11.05 -14.17
C LEU A 142 6.01 9.87 -14.99
N ALA A 143 6.66 8.70 -14.95
CA ALA A 143 6.18 7.47 -15.58
C ALA A 143 4.82 7.05 -15.03
N HIS A 144 4.65 7.11 -13.71
CA HIS A 144 3.38 6.83 -13.04
C HIS A 144 2.29 7.83 -13.46
N PHE A 145 2.61 9.13 -13.48
CA PHE A 145 1.69 10.18 -13.95
C PHE A 145 1.22 9.92 -15.38
N CYS A 146 2.15 9.63 -16.30
CA CYS A 146 1.81 9.30 -17.70
C CYS A 146 0.88 8.07 -17.79
N GLY A 147 1.14 7.06 -16.95
CA GLY A 147 0.27 5.88 -16.84
C GLY A 147 -1.14 6.22 -16.34
N LEU A 148 -1.26 7.09 -15.33
CA LEU A 148 -2.54 7.54 -14.78
C LEU A 148 -3.35 8.39 -15.77
N VAL A 149 -2.72 9.29 -16.53
CA VAL A 149 -3.41 10.06 -17.59
C VAL A 149 -4.14 9.11 -18.54
N LYS A 150 -3.46 8.04 -18.97
CA LYS A 150 -4.02 7.02 -19.86
C LYS A 150 -5.08 6.13 -19.18
N ALA A 151 -4.87 5.80 -17.91
CA ALA A 151 -5.79 4.94 -17.14
C ALA A 151 -7.11 5.66 -16.79
N GLU A 152 -7.03 6.93 -16.44
CA GLU A 152 -8.18 7.76 -16.06
C GLU A 152 -8.88 8.42 -17.25
N MET A 153 -8.26 8.38 -18.44
CA MET A 153 -8.79 9.03 -19.65
C MET A 153 -9.04 10.53 -19.47
N LEU A 154 -8.23 11.19 -18.65
CA LEU A 154 -8.27 12.63 -18.40
C LEU A 154 -7.17 13.34 -19.17
N SER A 155 -7.32 14.67 -19.36
CA SER A 155 -6.18 15.48 -19.81
C SER A 155 -5.08 15.55 -18.74
N ALA A 156 -3.84 15.67 -19.14
CA ALA A 156 -2.71 15.73 -18.23
C ALA A 156 -2.86 16.89 -17.21
N ASP A 157 -3.33 18.07 -17.65
CA ASP A 157 -3.58 19.21 -16.77
C ASP A 157 -4.68 18.95 -15.74
N ALA A 158 -5.80 18.33 -16.15
CA ALA A 158 -6.90 18.01 -15.24
C ALA A 158 -6.46 16.99 -14.19
N LEU A 159 -5.71 15.98 -14.59
CA LEU A 159 -5.19 14.96 -13.66
C LEU A 159 -4.18 15.58 -12.69
N TYR A 160 -3.23 16.40 -13.18
CA TYR A 160 -2.21 17.03 -12.36
C TYR A 160 -2.84 17.90 -11.25
N LYS A 161 -3.88 18.70 -11.58
CA LYS A 161 -4.61 19.52 -10.60
C LYS A 161 -5.31 18.68 -9.53
N ARG A 162 -5.73 17.46 -9.85
CA ARG A 162 -6.40 16.55 -8.92
C ARG A 162 -5.43 15.84 -7.97
N LEU A 163 -4.19 15.62 -8.43
CA LEU A 163 -3.18 14.88 -7.67
C LEU A 163 -2.31 15.81 -6.82
N ASN A 164 -1.87 15.31 -5.68
CA ASN A 164 -1.05 16.07 -4.74
C ASN A 164 0.44 15.87 -5.01
N TYR A 165 0.94 16.46 -6.11
CA TYR A 165 2.36 16.48 -6.43
C TYR A 165 3.07 17.69 -5.82
N GLU A 166 4.41 17.59 -5.67
CA GLU A 166 5.25 18.72 -5.27
C GLU A 166 5.18 19.85 -6.30
N PRO A 167 5.16 21.13 -5.86
CA PRO A 167 4.98 22.28 -6.78
C PRO A 167 6.01 22.38 -7.91
N ASP A 168 7.22 21.88 -7.70
CA ASP A 168 8.30 21.91 -8.70
C ASP A 168 8.18 20.82 -9.78
N THR A 169 7.11 20.00 -9.74
CA THR A 169 6.73 19.03 -10.76
C THR A 169 5.67 19.54 -11.75
N ASP A 170 5.37 20.83 -11.75
CA ASP A 170 4.38 21.48 -12.62
C ASP A 170 4.67 21.31 -14.14
N TYR A 171 5.86 20.83 -14.49
CA TYR A 171 6.23 20.47 -15.86
C TYR A 171 5.66 19.09 -16.30
N PHE A 172 5.11 18.27 -15.42
CA PHE A 172 4.61 16.94 -15.75
C PHE A 172 3.58 16.91 -16.89
N PRO A 173 2.56 17.79 -16.93
CA PRO A 173 1.64 17.81 -18.08
C PRO A 173 2.36 18.04 -19.41
N ARG A 174 3.26 19.03 -19.48
CA ARG A 174 4.05 19.31 -20.69
C ARG A 174 5.02 18.17 -21.03
N ALA A 175 5.58 17.51 -20.02
CA ALA A 175 6.46 16.36 -20.21
C ALA A 175 5.68 15.13 -20.72
N PHE A 176 4.42 14.95 -20.32
CA PHE A 176 3.54 13.93 -20.88
C PHE A 176 3.32 14.15 -22.38
N ASP A 177 2.95 15.36 -22.80
CA ASP A 177 2.71 15.68 -24.21
C ASP A 177 3.98 15.47 -25.06
N GLU A 178 5.13 15.88 -24.54
CA GLU A 178 6.41 15.67 -25.21
C GLU A 178 6.81 14.19 -25.25
N ALA A 179 6.54 13.42 -24.19
CA ALA A 179 6.76 11.97 -24.18
C ALA A 179 5.89 11.26 -25.20
N GLU A 180 4.62 11.63 -25.36
CA GLU A 180 3.73 11.10 -26.40
C GLU A 180 4.24 11.42 -27.80
N ARG A 181 4.78 12.64 -28.01
CA ARG A 181 5.41 13.03 -29.26
C ARG A 181 6.63 12.16 -29.57
N LEU A 182 7.49 11.93 -28.58
CA LEU A 182 8.69 11.08 -28.73
C LEU A 182 8.31 9.61 -28.98
N LEU A 183 7.36 9.06 -28.23
CA LEU A 183 6.84 7.70 -28.46
C LEU A 183 6.30 7.54 -29.89
N HIS A 184 5.60 8.57 -30.37
CA HIS A 184 5.11 8.58 -31.76
C HIS A 184 6.25 8.61 -32.76
N ALA A 185 7.22 9.48 -32.59
CA ALA A 185 8.36 9.66 -33.49
C ALA A 185 9.24 8.41 -33.60
N GLU A 186 9.43 7.69 -32.48
CA GLU A 186 10.19 6.44 -32.46
C GLU A 186 9.36 5.20 -32.86
N GLY A 187 8.08 5.32 -33.14
CA GLY A 187 7.22 4.20 -33.50
C GLY A 187 7.03 3.18 -32.37
N VAL A 188 7.11 3.62 -31.11
CA VAL A 188 6.99 2.77 -29.93
C VAL A 188 5.76 3.14 -29.09
N MET A 189 5.35 2.24 -28.18
CA MET A 189 4.23 2.43 -27.27
C MET A 189 4.53 1.82 -25.90
N THR A 190 3.89 2.36 -24.87
CA THR A 190 3.93 1.85 -23.49
C THR A 190 2.91 0.73 -23.27
N TYR A 191 3.03 0.03 -22.15
CA TYR A 191 2.07 -0.99 -21.75
C TYR A 191 0.64 -0.42 -21.56
N ALA A 192 0.51 0.81 -21.07
CA ALA A 192 -0.77 1.51 -20.93
C ALA A 192 -1.44 1.81 -22.29
N ASP A 193 -0.65 2.00 -23.36
CA ASP A 193 -1.14 2.26 -24.71
C ASP A 193 -1.90 1.07 -25.32
N LEU A 194 -1.68 -0.14 -24.80
CA LEU A 194 -2.44 -1.31 -25.23
C LEU A 194 -3.95 -1.18 -24.97
N LEU A 195 -4.33 -0.35 -23.99
CA LEU A 195 -5.75 -0.07 -23.69
C LEU A 195 -6.16 1.32 -24.21
N TYR A 196 -5.30 2.32 -23.97
CA TYR A 196 -5.58 3.71 -24.28
C TYR A 196 -5.80 3.98 -25.76
N ARG A 197 -4.88 3.55 -26.62
CA ARG A 197 -4.95 3.80 -28.08
C ARG A 197 -6.13 3.07 -28.78
N PRO A 198 -6.37 1.76 -28.53
CA PRO A 198 -7.56 1.11 -29.08
C PRO A 198 -8.84 1.79 -28.65
N LEU A 199 -8.95 2.16 -27.37
CA LEU A 199 -10.15 2.82 -26.86
C LEU A 199 -10.37 4.16 -27.55
N GLN A 200 -9.35 5.02 -27.65
CA GLN A 200 -9.45 6.30 -28.34
C GLN A 200 -9.92 6.12 -29.81
N ALA A 201 -9.35 5.14 -30.54
CA ALA A 201 -9.72 4.88 -31.92
C ALA A 201 -11.18 4.41 -32.05
N LEU A 202 -11.64 3.53 -31.16
CA LEU A 202 -13.01 3.00 -31.16
C LEU A 202 -14.05 4.05 -30.74
N GLU A 203 -13.68 4.99 -29.87
CA GLU A 203 -14.57 6.09 -29.46
C GLU A 203 -14.63 7.21 -30.50
N ALA A 204 -13.54 7.43 -31.25
CA ALA A 204 -13.49 8.45 -32.30
C ALA A 204 -14.22 8.04 -33.59
N ASP A 205 -14.34 6.74 -33.87
CA ASP A 205 -14.90 6.23 -35.12
C ASP A 205 -15.99 5.15 -34.87
N HIS A 206 -17.24 5.54 -35.06
CA HIS A 206 -18.39 4.65 -34.93
C HIS A 206 -18.37 3.44 -35.90
N SER A 207 -17.77 3.57 -37.08
CA SER A 207 -17.61 2.46 -38.01
C SER A 207 -16.66 1.39 -37.48
N LEU A 208 -15.55 1.82 -36.86
CA LEU A 208 -14.62 0.90 -36.19
C LEU A 208 -15.26 0.25 -34.96
N ARG A 209 -15.99 1.02 -34.20
CA ARG A 209 -16.74 0.54 -33.04
C ARG A 209 -17.73 -0.56 -33.44
N GLY A 210 -18.51 -0.36 -34.50
CA GLY A 210 -19.47 -1.36 -35.04
C GLY A 210 -18.83 -2.67 -35.47
N ARG A 211 -17.50 -2.74 -35.70
CA ARG A 211 -16.79 -3.99 -36.04
C ARG A 211 -16.49 -4.87 -34.81
N VAL A 212 -16.49 -4.30 -33.61
CA VAL A 212 -16.18 -5.03 -32.38
C VAL A 212 -17.39 -5.16 -31.46
N GLU A 213 -18.37 -4.28 -31.61
CA GLU A 213 -19.62 -4.26 -30.86
C GLU A 213 -20.55 -5.38 -31.31
N GLY A 214 -21.30 -5.99 -30.37
CA GLY A 214 -22.31 -7.01 -30.67
C GLY A 214 -21.76 -8.40 -31.00
N PHE A 215 -20.44 -8.61 -30.94
CA PHE A 215 -19.85 -9.93 -31.18
C PHE A 215 -19.99 -10.87 -29.97
N LEU A 216 -20.06 -10.33 -28.76
CA LEU A 216 -20.14 -11.08 -27.51
C LEU A 216 -21.59 -11.19 -27.03
N ASP A 217 -21.97 -12.35 -26.48
CA ASP A 217 -23.23 -12.56 -25.76
C ASP A 217 -23.03 -12.45 -24.25
N HIS A 218 -21.86 -12.90 -23.75
CA HIS A 218 -21.53 -12.86 -22.32
C HIS A 218 -20.12 -12.39 -22.08
N VAL A 219 -19.97 -11.51 -21.07
CA VAL A 219 -18.69 -11.06 -20.55
C VAL A 219 -18.68 -11.25 -19.04
N ILE A 220 -17.71 -11.99 -18.51
CA ILE A 220 -17.55 -12.24 -17.09
C ILE A 220 -16.22 -11.63 -16.66
N ILE A 221 -16.23 -10.78 -15.63
CA ILE A 221 -15.05 -10.03 -15.19
C ILE A 221 -14.77 -10.33 -13.73
N ASP A 222 -13.54 -10.73 -13.43
CA ASP A 222 -13.02 -10.90 -12.06
C ASP A 222 -12.38 -9.62 -11.54
N GLU A 223 -12.42 -9.43 -10.23
CA GLU A 223 -11.84 -8.27 -9.51
C GLU A 223 -12.31 -6.93 -10.11
N TYR A 224 -13.61 -6.81 -10.38
CA TYR A 224 -14.19 -5.64 -11.06
C TYR A 224 -13.93 -4.33 -10.30
N GLN A 225 -13.77 -4.35 -8.97
CA GLN A 225 -13.44 -3.18 -8.17
C GLN A 225 -12.04 -2.60 -8.46
N ASP A 226 -11.16 -3.34 -9.13
CA ASP A 226 -9.78 -2.93 -9.42
C ASP A 226 -9.59 -2.39 -10.84
N ILE A 227 -10.62 -2.38 -11.66
CA ILE A 227 -10.52 -1.83 -13.00
C ILE A 227 -10.55 -0.30 -12.99
N ASN A 228 -9.77 0.29 -13.91
CA ASN A 228 -9.72 1.75 -14.10
C ASN A 228 -10.70 2.22 -15.19
N THR A 229 -10.80 3.53 -15.36
CA THR A 229 -11.73 4.16 -16.31
C THR A 229 -11.51 3.68 -17.76
N ALA A 230 -10.26 3.56 -18.21
CA ALA A 230 -9.97 3.07 -19.57
C ALA A 230 -10.46 1.63 -19.78
N GLN A 231 -10.26 0.77 -18.79
CA GLN A 231 -10.73 -0.62 -18.82
C GLN A 231 -12.26 -0.69 -18.81
N GLN A 232 -12.91 0.11 -17.99
CA GLN A 232 -14.36 0.15 -17.89
C GLN A 232 -15.01 0.65 -19.20
N ARG A 233 -14.47 1.73 -19.80
CA ARG A 233 -14.95 2.26 -21.09
C ARG A 233 -14.71 1.27 -22.23
N LEU A 234 -13.54 0.60 -22.26
CA LEU A 234 -13.26 -0.43 -23.26
C LEU A 234 -14.23 -1.60 -23.14
N LEU A 235 -14.53 -2.03 -21.92
CA LEU A 235 -15.51 -3.06 -21.64
C LEU A 235 -16.89 -2.67 -22.16
N ALA A 236 -17.34 -1.42 -21.94
CA ALA A 236 -18.62 -0.92 -22.43
C ALA A 236 -18.70 -0.92 -23.96
N VAL A 237 -17.60 -0.55 -24.65
CA VAL A 237 -17.53 -0.62 -26.11
C VAL A 237 -17.68 -2.06 -26.61
N LEU A 238 -17.01 -3.03 -25.96
CA LEU A 238 -17.05 -4.44 -26.38
C LEU A 238 -18.40 -5.13 -26.09
N ALA A 239 -18.99 -4.80 -24.94
CA ALA A 239 -20.30 -5.32 -24.56
C ALA A 239 -21.41 -4.81 -25.50
N GLY A 240 -21.31 -3.53 -25.90
CA GLY A 240 -22.36 -2.89 -26.69
C GLY A 240 -23.71 -2.96 -25.98
N SER A 241 -24.79 -3.10 -26.78
CA SER A 241 -26.15 -3.22 -26.25
C SER A 241 -26.59 -4.69 -26.03
N ASN A 242 -25.80 -5.67 -26.47
CA ASN A 242 -26.25 -7.06 -26.59
C ASN A 242 -25.65 -8.00 -25.55
N ALA A 243 -24.44 -7.74 -25.08
CA ALA A 243 -23.76 -8.66 -24.17
C ALA A 243 -24.26 -8.54 -22.70
N ASN A 244 -24.54 -9.67 -22.10
CA ASN A 244 -24.77 -9.78 -20.65
C ASN A 244 -23.45 -9.68 -19.92
N VAL A 245 -23.28 -8.66 -19.09
CA VAL A 245 -22.06 -8.39 -18.33
C VAL A 245 -22.24 -8.85 -16.90
N MET A 246 -21.38 -9.76 -16.44
CA MET A 246 -21.31 -10.20 -15.05
C MET A 246 -20.02 -9.68 -14.40
N ALA A 247 -20.15 -8.70 -13.51
CA ALA A 247 -19.05 -8.16 -12.72
C ALA A 247 -18.94 -8.91 -11.39
N VAL A 248 -17.79 -9.52 -11.12
CA VAL A 248 -17.51 -10.22 -9.85
C VAL A 248 -16.40 -9.50 -9.13
N GLY A 249 -16.59 -9.22 -7.84
CA GLY A 249 -15.59 -8.48 -7.07
C GLY A 249 -15.97 -8.26 -5.60
N ASP A 250 -15.11 -7.54 -4.89
CA ASP A 250 -15.30 -7.09 -3.52
C ASP A 250 -14.85 -5.63 -3.38
N ALA A 251 -15.79 -4.70 -3.26
CA ALA A 251 -15.47 -3.28 -3.11
C ALA A 251 -14.63 -3.01 -1.83
N ASN A 252 -14.75 -3.86 -0.79
CA ASN A 252 -13.92 -3.79 0.40
C ASN A 252 -12.45 -4.20 0.16
N GLN A 253 -12.15 -4.82 -0.98
CA GLN A 253 -10.79 -5.15 -1.41
C GLN A 253 -10.26 -4.20 -2.50
N CYS A 254 -10.90 -3.06 -2.77
CA CYS A 254 -10.37 -2.03 -3.66
C CYS A 254 -9.20 -1.31 -2.97
N ILE A 255 -7.97 -1.67 -3.35
CA ILE A 255 -6.71 -1.13 -2.78
C ILE A 255 -5.75 -0.61 -3.85
N TYR A 256 -6.21 -0.43 -5.08
CA TYR A 256 -5.41 0.08 -6.21
C TYR A 256 -5.90 1.45 -6.67
N GLU A 257 -6.41 2.29 -5.74
CA GLU A 257 -6.88 3.65 -6.07
C GLU A 257 -5.74 4.50 -6.66
N TRP A 258 -4.52 4.28 -6.23
CA TRP A 258 -3.32 4.90 -6.80
C TRP A 258 -3.05 4.52 -8.28
N ARG A 259 -3.71 3.47 -8.82
CA ARG A 259 -3.70 3.09 -10.25
C ARG A 259 -4.98 3.48 -10.99
N GLY A 260 -5.85 4.27 -10.38
CA GLY A 260 -7.12 4.70 -10.94
C GLY A 260 -8.30 3.77 -10.68
N ALA A 261 -8.16 2.72 -9.85
CA ALA A 261 -9.30 1.95 -9.37
C ALA A 261 -10.16 2.80 -8.42
N ARG A 262 -11.46 2.51 -8.35
CA ARG A 262 -12.40 3.18 -7.45
C ARG A 262 -13.43 2.19 -6.91
N PRO A 263 -13.78 2.20 -5.61
CA PRO A 263 -14.87 1.38 -5.08
C PRO A 263 -16.18 1.62 -5.81
N ASP A 264 -16.45 2.89 -6.17
CA ASP A 264 -17.64 3.34 -6.87
C ASP A 264 -17.82 2.67 -8.24
N THR A 265 -16.72 2.19 -8.85
CA THR A 265 -16.75 1.42 -10.09
C THR A 265 -17.70 0.22 -9.98
N MET A 266 -17.68 -0.46 -8.83
CA MET A 266 -18.54 -1.59 -8.55
C MET A 266 -19.85 -1.17 -7.86
N LEU A 267 -19.81 -0.19 -6.97
CA LEU A 267 -20.96 0.20 -6.15
C LEU A 267 -22.02 0.96 -6.97
N GLU A 268 -21.61 1.95 -7.76
CA GLU A 268 -22.50 2.89 -8.45
C GLU A 268 -22.33 2.89 -9.97
N ASN A 269 -21.08 2.97 -10.46
CA ASN A 269 -20.79 3.21 -11.87
C ASN A 269 -21.17 2.04 -12.77
N PHE A 270 -21.28 0.82 -12.25
CA PHE A 270 -21.68 -0.35 -13.03
C PHE A 270 -23.07 -0.14 -13.63
N THR A 271 -24.05 0.22 -12.79
CA THR A 271 -25.44 0.47 -13.25
C THR A 271 -25.57 1.72 -14.11
N ALA A 272 -24.76 2.73 -13.86
CA ALA A 272 -24.72 3.93 -14.70
C ALA A 272 -24.20 3.62 -16.11
N MET A 273 -23.29 2.63 -16.25
CA MET A 273 -22.67 2.29 -17.53
C MET A 273 -23.44 1.22 -18.32
N PHE A 274 -23.94 0.18 -17.66
CA PHE A 274 -24.56 -0.98 -18.31
C PHE A 274 -26.09 -1.02 -18.15
N GLY A 275 -26.66 -0.19 -17.28
CA GLY A 275 -28.10 -0.23 -16.97
C GLY A 275 -28.41 -1.12 -15.76
N SER A 276 -29.66 -1.57 -15.66
CA SER A 276 -30.11 -2.39 -14.53
C SER A 276 -29.36 -3.71 -14.45
N ALA A 277 -29.03 -4.10 -13.23
CA ALA A 277 -28.32 -5.35 -12.96
C ALA A 277 -28.97 -6.10 -11.80
N THR A 278 -28.87 -7.43 -11.82
CA THR A 278 -29.24 -8.26 -10.67
C THR A 278 -28.05 -8.36 -9.72
N ASP A 279 -28.27 -8.03 -8.44
CA ASP A 279 -27.25 -8.12 -7.42
C ASP A 279 -27.26 -9.49 -6.73
N TYR A 280 -26.09 -10.09 -6.63
CA TYR A 280 -25.86 -11.36 -5.97
C TYR A 280 -24.82 -11.22 -4.86
N PRO A 281 -25.13 -11.56 -3.62
CA PRO A 281 -24.13 -11.70 -2.58
C PRO A 281 -23.46 -13.08 -2.69
N LEU A 282 -22.14 -13.14 -2.43
CA LEU A 282 -21.43 -14.34 -2.00
C LEU A 282 -20.87 -14.07 -0.62
N SER A 283 -21.66 -14.36 0.38
CA SER A 283 -21.42 -13.93 1.77
C SER A 283 -20.59 -14.92 2.58
N ILE A 284 -20.51 -16.19 2.16
CA ILE A 284 -19.87 -17.26 2.92
C ILE A 284 -18.41 -17.36 2.54
N THR A 285 -17.50 -17.16 3.50
CA THR A 285 -16.07 -17.42 3.32
C THR A 285 -15.72 -18.86 3.65
N PHE A 286 -14.89 -19.49 2.80
CA PHE A 286 -14.31 -20.81 2.99
C PHE A 286 -12.85 -20.74 3.45
N ARG A 287 -12.37 -19.54 3.84
CA ARG A 287 -10.97 -19.30 4.16
C ARG A 287 -10.68 -19.35 5.65
N HIS A 288 -11.49 -18.74 6.48
CA HIS A 288 -11.24 -18.52 7.91
C HIS A 288 -12.50 -18.70 8.75
N GLY A 289 -12.32 -18.88 10.06
CA GLY A 289 -13.39 -19.11 11.03
C GLY A 289 -14.15 -17.85 11.45
N HIS A 290 -15.09 -18.03 12.37
CA HIS A 290 -16.02 -17.01 12.85
C HIS A 290 -15.30 -15.81 13.50
N ALA A 291 -14.23 -16.05 14.27
CA ALA A 291 -13.46 -14.97 14.91
C ALA A 291 -12.96 -13.95 13.89
N LEU A 292 -12.30 -14.43 12.83
CA LEU A 292 -11.75 -13.52 11.81
C LEU A 292 -12.83 -12.94 10.91
N ALA A 293 -13.90 -13.67 10.60
CA ALA A 293 -15.02 -13.15 9.83
C ALA A 293 -15.69 -11.95 10.54
N LEU A 294 -15.93 -12.06 11.85
CA LEU A 294 -16.46 -10.96 12.67
C LEU A 294 -15.48 -9.79 12.76
N THR A 295 -14.19 -10.07 13.01
CA THR A 295 -13.13 -9.06 13.06
C THR A 295 -13.06 -8.28 11.76
N ALA A 296 -13.13 -8.94 10.61
CA ALA A 296 -13.13 -8.31 9.29
C ALA A 296 -14.38 -7.44 9.06
N ASN A 297 -15.57 -7.91 9.47
CA ASN A 297 -16.80 -7.13 9.41
C ASN A 297 -16.71 -5.85 10.26
N HIS A 298 -16.18 -5.95 11.49
CA HIS A 298 -15.97 -4.77 12.34
C HIS A 298 -14.96 -3.80 11.73
N ALA A 299 -13.83 -4.31 11.24
CA ALA A 299 -12.77 -3.49 10.66
C ALA A 299 -13.23 -2.61 9.50
N ILE A 300 -14.18 -3.09 8.66
CA ILE A 300 -14.67 -2.35 7.49
C ILE A 300 -15.95 -1.55 7.75
N MET A 301 -16.59 -1.74 8.91
CA MET A 301 -17.92 -1.18 9.19
C MET A 301 -17.95 0.36 9.15
N ALA A 302 -16.86 1.02 9.51
CA ALA A 302 -16.76 2.47 9.54
C ALA A 302 -16.64 3.11 8.15
N ASN A 303 -16.39 2.34 7.09
CA ASN A 303 -16.38 2.87 5.72
C ASN A 303 -17.80 3.14 5.24
N GLN A 304 -18.02 4.30 4.63
CA GLN A 304 -19.29 4.67 4.01
C GLN A 304 -19.43 4.02 2.62
N ARG A 305 -18.36 4.05 1.82
CA ARG A 305 -18.30 3.45 0.48
C ARG A 305 -17.98 1.96 0.58
N ARG A 306 -18.97 1.16 0.96
CA ARG A 306 -18.89 -0.30 1.09
C ARG A 306 -20.21 -0.98 0.71
N PRO A 307 -20.20 -2.25 0.27
CA PRO A 307 -21.43 -3.01 0.11
C PRO A 307 -22.07 -3.29 1.48
N ASP A 308 -23.40 -3.29 1.54
CA ASP A 308 -24.13 -3.76 2.74
C ASP A 308 -24.17 -5.30 2.78
N GLN A 309 -23.01 -5.89 2.99
CA GLN A 309 -22.82 -7.33 2.99
C GLN A 309 -21.94 -7.74 4.17
N LEU A 310 -22.26 -8.86 4.81
CA LEU A 310 -21.47 -9.46 5.86
C LEU A 310 -20.64 -10.62 5.31
N CYS A 311 -19.42 -10.76 5.82
CA CYS A 311 -18.59 -11.95 5.67
C CYS A 311 -19.00 -12.97 6.74
N LEU A 312 -19.51 -14.12 6.33
CA LEU A 312 -19.95 -15.22 7.21
C LEU A 312 -18.99 -16.40 7.06
N ALA A 313 -18.51 -16.97 8.15
CA ALA A 313 -17.68 -18.16 8.07
C ALA A 313 -18.53 -19.40 7.72
N ASP A 314 -18.01 -20.29 6.87
CA ASP A 314 -18.59 -21.61 6.67
C ASP A 314 -18.42 -22.45 7.95
N SER A 315 -19.42 -23.25 8.29
CA SER A 315 -19.42 -24.05 9.52
C SER A 315 -18.32 -25.13 9.58
N ASN A 316 -17.72 -25.46 8.44
CA ASN A 316 -16.63 -26.45 8.35
C ASN A 316 -15.25 -25.80 8.41
N ASN A 317 -15.17 -24.45 8.43
CA ASN A 317 -13.87 -23.78 8.54
C ASN A 317 -13.26 -24.06 9.92
N PRO A 318 -11.93 -24.25 9.98
CA PRO A 318 -11.23 -24.26 11.25
C PRO A 318 -11.40 -22.91 11.96
N GLU A 319 -11.37 -22.93 13.28
CA GLU A 319 -11.39 -21.70 14.05
C GLU A 319 -10.10 -20.91 13.80
N THR A 320 -10.21 -19.58 13.64
CA THR A 320 -9.06 -18.73 13.42
C THR A 320 -8.62 -18.07 14.72
N HIS A 321 -7.39 -18.33 15.15
CA HIS A 321 -6.81 -17.70 16.34
C HIS A 321 -6.29 -16.31 16.00
N ILE A 322 -6.66 -15.31 16.81
CA ILE A 322 -6.21 -13.92 16.64
C ILE A 322 -5.41 -13.52 17.88
N SER A 323 -4.20 -13.04 17.66
CA SER A 323 -3.34 -12.49 18.69
C SER A 323 -2.90 -11.08 18.33
N VAL A 324 -2.99 -10.16 19.28
CA VAL A 324 -2.54 -8.78 19.14
C VAL A 324 -1.46 -8.53 20.18
N GLY A 325 -0.33 -7.99 19.77
CA GLY A 325 0.78 -7.79 20.68
C GLY A 325 1.89 -6.91 20.14
N GLN A 326 2.91 -6.74 20.97
CA GLN A 326 3.99 -5.80 20.74
C GLN A 326 5.23 -6.45 20.15
N GLY A 327 5.77 -5.83 19.08
CA GLY A 327 7.12 -6.08 18.57
C GLY A 327 7.31 -7.42 17.88
N SER A 328 8.57 -7.71 17.57
CA SER A 328 8.98 -8.93 16.85
C SER A 328 8.94 -10.20 17.71
N ARG A 329 8.91 -10.06 19.05
CA ARG A 329 8.95 -11.20 19.97
C ARG A 329 7.74 -12.12 19.79
N LEU A 330 6.53 -11.53 19.69
CA LEU A 330 5.30 -12.33 19.47
C LEU A 330 5.37 -13.13 18.16
N LEU A 331 5.97 -12.55 17.11
CA LEU A 331 6.21 -13.27 15.86
C LEU A 331 7.18 -14.43 16.06
N LEU A 332 8.34 -14.18 16.72
CA LEU A 332 9.34 -15.21 16.93
C LEU A 332 8.81 -16.38 17.77
N ASP A 333 8.09 -16.08 18.86
CA ASP A 333 7.45 -17.09 19.70
C ASP A 333 6.44 -17.94 18.88
N ALA A 334 5.60 -17.28 18.07
CA ALA A 334 4.66 -17.98 17.19
C ALA A 334 5.35 -18.84 16.13
N LEU A 335 6.49 -18.40 15.57
CA LEU A 335 7.26 -19.18 14.59
C LEU A 335 7.92 -20.41 15.22
N VAL A 336 8.41 -20.28 16.47
CA VAL A 336 8.95 -21.42 17.24
C VAL A 336 7.87 -22.44 17.49
N ASP A 337 6.69 -22.01 17.96
CA ASP A 337 5.55 -22.90 18.18
C ASP A 337 5.06 -23.56 16.89
N TRP A 338 5.06 -22.82 15.77
CA TRP A 338 4.71 -23.31 14.44
C TRP A 338 5.63 -24.45 13.98
N GLN A 339 6.94 -24.24 14.12
CA GLN A 339 7.94 -25.27 13.79
C GLN A 339 7.89 -26.47 14.74
N ALA A 340 7.62 -26.24 16.04
CA ALA A 340 7.46 -27.32 17.03
C ALA A 340 6.28 -28.26 16.70
N GLN A 341 5.24 -27.74 16.01
CA GLN A 341 4.13 -28.51 15.47
C GLN A 341 4.46 -29.24 14.15
N GLY A 342 5.71 -29.15 13.66
CA GLY A 342 6.14 -29.76 12.41
C GLY A 342 5.66 -29.03 11.15
N ARG A 343 5.21 -27.79 11.27
CA ARG A 343 4.66 -27.00 10.15
C ARG A 343 5.75 -26.23 9.43
N ALA A 344 5.55 -25.99 8.14
CA ALA A 344 6.56 -25.33 7.30
C ALA A 344 6.51 -23.79 7.46
N LEU A 345 7.68 -23.14 7.47
CA LEU A 345 7.78 -21.68 7.48
C LEU A 345 7.27 -21.03 6.17
N SER A 346 7.24 -21.79 5.07
CA SER A 346 6.63 -21.35 3.81
C SER A 346 5.13 -21.09 3.89
N ASP A 347 4.45 -21.63 4.93
CA ASP A 347 3.02 -21.42 5.21
C ASP A 347 2.75 -20.15 6.02
N VAL A 348 3.82 -19.39 6.30
CA VAL A 348 3.77 -18.15 7.09
C VAL A 348 4.08 -16.95 6.21
N SER A 349 3.28 -15.89 6.37
CA SER A 349 3.56 -14.60 5.74
C SER A 349 3.57 -13.46 6.75
N LEU A 350 4.57 -12.57 6.63
CA LEU A 350 4.65 -11.29 7.32
C LEU A 350 4.25 -10.19 6.33
N LEU A 351 3.17 -9.49 6.64
CA LEU A 351 2.62 -8.42 5.81
C LEU A 351 2.90 -7.06 6.44
N VAL A 352 3.39 -6.13 5.63
CA VAL A 352 3.67 -4.75 6.04
C VAL A 352 2.97 -3.75 5.14
N ARG A 353 2.64 -2.57 5.68
CA ARG A 353 2.08 -1.46 4.90
C ARG A 353 3.12 -0.88 3.94
N SER A 354 4.33 -0.69 4.40
CA SER A 354 5.49 -0.25 3.62
C SER A 354 6.73 -1.10 3.95
N TRP A 355 7.71 -1.12 3.04
CA TRP A 355 8.91 -1.93 3.23
C TRP A 355 9.76 -1.49 4.43
N ALA A 356 9.74 -0.20 4.77
CA ALA A 356 10.44 0.32 5.96
C ALA A 356 10.01 -0.39 7.25
N LEU A 357 8.72 -0.68 7.40
CA LEU A 357 8.15 -1.36 8.57
C LEU A 357 8.57 -2.84 8.70
N SER A 358 9.15 -3.42 7.66
CA SER A 358 9.68 -4.79 7.72
C SER A 358 11.06 -4.90 8.36
N VAL A 359 11.79 -3.79 8.49
CA VAL A 359 13.19 -3.78 8.96
C VAL A 359 13.37 -4.41 10.34
N PRO A 360 12.58 -4.05 11.37
CA PRO A 360 12.72 -4.65 12.71
C PRO A 360 12.53 -6.16 12.68
N PHE A 361 11.62 -6.64 11.86
CA PHE A 361 11.28 -8.06 11.72
C PHE A 361 12.33 -8.82 10.92
N GLN A 362 12.87 -8.23 9.83
CA GLN A 362 13.99 -8.81 9.09
C GLN A 362 15.21 -8.98 10.00
N LEU A 363 15.55 -7.95 10.80
CA LEU A 363 16.65 -8.02 11.77
C LEU A 363 16.40 -9.10 12.83
N ALA A 364 15.20 -9.18 13.39
CA ALA A 364 14.85 -10.18 14.39
C ALA A 364 14.94 -11.62 13.84
N LEU A 365 14.46 -11.86 12.63
CA LEU A 365 14.55 -13.14 11.96
C LEU A 365 16.01 -13.52 11.66
N LEU A 366 16.85 -12.56 11.22
CA LEU A 366 18.28 -12.76 11.01
C LEU A 366 19.02 -13.13 12.31
N GLN A 367 18.73 -12.43 13.40
CA GLN A 367 19.30 -12.69 14.72
C GLN A 367 18.89 -14.08 15.24
N ALA A 368 17.63 -14.47 15.03
CA ALA A 368 17.12 -15.77 15.42
C ALA A 368 17.54 -16.92 14.48
N GLY A 369 18.21 -16.62 13.36
CA GLY A 369 18.58 -17.64 12.36
C GLY A 369 17.37 -18.25 11.63
N ILE A 370 16.23 -17.57 11.60
CA ILE A 370 15.00 -18.03 10.95
C ILE A 370 15.04 -17.61 9.48
N PRO A 371 14.93 -18.56 8.53
CA PRO A 371 14.96 -18.26 7.10
C PRO A 371 13.71 -17.47 6.66
N PHE A 372 13.91 -16.48 5.80
CA PHE A 372 12.83 -15.75 5.17
C PHE A 372 13.14 -15.44 3.70
N ARG A 373 12.11 -15.04 2.97
CA ARG A 373 12.19 -14.58 1.58
C ARG A 373 11.35 -13.33 1.38
N LEU A 374 11.79 -12.49 0.46
CA LEU A 374 11.04 -11.31 0.05
C LEU A 374 10.26 -11.63 -1.22
N GLN A 375 9.04 -11.12 -1.32
CA GLN A 375 8.25 -11.24 -2.54
C GLN A 375 8.91 -10.54 -3.74
N ARG A 376 9.68 -9.49 -3.49
CA ARG A 376 10.47 -8.75 -4.48
C ARG A 376 11.91 -8.61 -3.99
N GLU A 377 12.83 -9.25 -4.68
CA GLU A 377 14.26 -9.24 -4.31
C GLU A 377 14.92 -7.86 -4.44
N ASP A 378 14.44 -7.03 -5.37
CA ASP A 378 14.91 -5.65 -5.57
C ASP A 378 14.55 -4.70 -4.41
N ARG A 379 13.65 -5.13 -3.51
CA ARG A 379 13.20 -4.36 -2.33
C ARG A 379 13.88 -4.80 -1.04
N PHE A 380 15.00 -5.48 -1.14
CA PHE A 380 15.77 -5.84 0.05
C PHE A 380 16.35 -4.58 0.70
N VAL A 381 15.79 -4.19 1.85
CA VAL A 381 16.07 -2.89 2.49
C VAL A 381 17.56 -2.66 2.70
N PHE A 382 18.29 -3.69 3.12
CA PHE A 382 19.73 -3.60 3.38
C PHE A 382 20.59 -3.44 2.12
N ARG A 383 20.04 -3.64 0.92
CA ARG A 383 20.71 -3.37 -0.36
C ARG A 383 20.42 -1.97 -0.89
N LEU A 384 19.53 -1.22 -0.27
CA LEU A 384 19.23 0.14 -0.68
C LEU A 384 20.48 1.03 -0.48
N PRO A 385 20.84 1.86 -1.48
CA PRO A 385 22.03 2.73 -1.40
C PRO A 385 22.03 3.63 -0.16
N LEU A 386 20.86 4.10 0.28
CA LEU A 386 20.73 4.91 1.48
C LEU A 386 21.13 4.12 2.73
N VAL A 387 20.67 2.87 2.87
CA VAL A 387 21.00 2.00 4.02
C VAL A 387 22.47 1.63 4.01
N GLN A 388 23.00 1.30 2.83
CA GLN A 388 24.44 1.04 2.68
C GLN A 388 25.31 2.26 3.02
N ALA A 389 24.84 3.47 2.69
CA ALA A 389 25.52 4.69 3.08
C ALA A 389 25.50 4.90 4.60
N LEU A 390 24.37 4.62 5.28
CA LEU A 390 24.28 4.69 6.76
C LEU A 390 25.26 3.69 7.42
N ALA A 391 25.31 2.45 6.94
CA ALA A 391 26.30 1.48 7.37
C ALA A 391 27.73 1.98 7.08
N GLY A 392 27.96 2.62 5.93
CA GLY A 392 29.24 3.21 5.54
C GLY A 392 29.67 4.36 6.47
N TYR A 393 28.75 5.23 6.92
CA TYR A 393 29.06 6.27 7.91
C TYR A 393 29.47 5.66 9.26
N LEU A 394 28.78 4.63 9.72
CA LEU A 394 29.15 3.88 10.92
C LEU A 394 30.53 3.24 10.78
N LYS A 395 30.80 2.57 9.66
CA LYS A 395 32.12 1.97 9.37
C LYS A 395 33.23 3.01 9.39
N LEU A 396 33.02 4.13 8.74
CA LEU A 396 34.02 5.19 8.64
C LEU A 396 34.40 5.74 10.04
N SER A 397 33.45 5.78 10.96
CA SER A 397 33.73 6.17 12.35
C SER A 397 34.68 5.23 13.07
N ARG A 398 34.73 3.96 12.66
CA ARG A 398 35.58 2.90 13.26
C ARG A 398 36.84 2.63 12.45
N ARG A 399 36.81 2.89 11.13
CA ARG A 399 37.87 2.58 10.17
C ARG A 399 38.24 3.80 9.36
N PRO A 400 39.12 4.71 9.90
CA PRO A 400 39.50 5.95 9.23
C PRO A 400 40.15 5.76 7.86
N GLU A 401 40.74 4.59 7.60
CA GLU A 401 41.37 4.23 6.32
C GLU A 401 40.38 4.25 5.15
N LEU A 402 39.08 4.08 5.40
CA LEU A 402 38.02 4.16 4.38
C LEU A 402 37.90 5.56 3.75
N LEU A 403 38.46 6.60 4.34
CA LEU A 403 38.58 7.93 3.70
C LEU A 403 39.46 7.88 2.44
N ARG A 404 40.25 6.84 2.26
CA ARG A 404 41.12 6.65 1.08
C ARG A 404 40.50 5.74 0.02
N ASP A 405 39.33 5.21 0.28
CA ASP A 405 38.58 4.37 -0.65
C ASP A 405 37.63 5.25 -1.50
N PRO A 406 37.89 5.42 -2.82
CA PRO A 406 37.07 6.28 -3.67
C PRO A 406 35.65 5.74 -3.86
N GLU A 407 35.44 4.42 -3.87
CA GLU A 407 34.10 3.81 -4.03
C GLU A 407 33.26 4.03 -2.76
N GLN A 408 33.86 3.87 -1.60
CA GLN A 408 33.21 4.19 -0.32
C GLN A 408 32.87 5.67 -0.23
N LEU A 409 33.77 6.56 -0.62
CA LEU A 409 33.50 8.00 -0.64
C LEU A 409 32.43 8.36 -1.65
N LEU A 410 32.39 7.72 -2.82
CA LEU A 410 31.33 7.93 -3.81
C LEU A 410 29.97 7.58 -3.22
N LEU A 411 29.84 6.43 -2.56
CA LEU A 411 28.61 6.03 -1.88
C LEU A 411 28.17 7.07 -0.86
N LEU A 412 29.06 7.48 0.06
CA LEU A 412 28.75 8.41 1.14
C LEU A 412 28.45 9.84 0.64
N LEU A 413 29.09 10.27 -0.43
CA LEU A 413 28.81 11.57 -1.06
C LEU A 413 27.53 11.58 -1.87
N SER A 414 27.08 10.43 -2.38
CA SER A 414 25.90 10.31 -3.24
C SER A 414 24.58 10.14 -2.46
N GLN A 415 24.61 9.72 -1.18
CA GLN A 415 23.40 9.39 -0.42
C GLN A 415 23.24 10.26 0.84
N PRO A 416 22.05 10.86 1.05
CA PRO A 416 21.00 11.10 0.04
C PRO A 416 21.52 12.02 -1.06
N THR A 417 20.84 12.05 -2.20
CA THR A 417 21.32 12.74 -3.40
C THR A 417 21.74 14.20 -3.15
N PRO A 418 22.95 14.63 -3.58
CA PRO A 418 23.35 16.03 -3.56
C PRO A 418 22.92 16.79 -4.83
N PHE A 419 22.10 16.17 -5.71
CA PHE A 419 21.68 16.69 -7.02
C PHE A 419 22.88 17.03 -7.93
N VAL A 420 23.87 16.16 -7.97
CA VAL A 420 25.08 16.26 -8.80
C VAL A 420 25.21 15.02 -9.67
N ALA A 421 25.55 15.19 -10.94
CA ALA A 421 25.76 14.10 -11.87
C ALA A 421 26.83 13.11 -11.36
N ARG A 422 26.58 11.80 -11.54
CA ARG A 422 27.43 10.72 -11.02
C ARG A 422 28.90 10.85 -11.40
N GLU A 423 29.19 11.27 -12.64
CA GLU A 423 30.57 11.45 -13.11
C GLU A 423 31.30 12.60 -12.35
N GLY A 424 30.56 13.66 -11.99
CA GLY A 424 31.09 14.75 -11.16
C GLY A 424 31.42 14.30 -9.75
N LEU A 425 30.51 13.51 -9.14
CA LEU A 425 30.72 12.92 -7.81
C LEU A 425 31.88 11.92 -7.82
N GLN A 426 31.97 11.08 -8.85
CA GLN A 426 33.04 10.11 -8.98
C GLN A 426 34.41 10.78 -9.06
N ARG A 427 34.56 11.81 -9.92
CA ARG A 427 35.81 12.58 -10.00
C ARG A 427 36.16 13.22 -8.66
N LEU A 428 35.18 13.79 -7.95
CA LEU A 428 35.39 14.37 -6.63
C LEU A 428 35.82 13.32 -5.59
N ALA A 429 35.17 12.16 -5.57
CA ALA A 429 35.49 11.06 -4.65
C ALA A 429 36.93 10.56 -4.86
N TYR A 430 37.36 10.33 -6.12
CA TYR A 430 38.74 9.94 -6.44
C TYR A 430 39.76 10.99 -5.98
N GLN A 431 39.47 12.27 -6.20
CA GLN A 431 40.37 13.35 -5.76
C GLN A 431 40.45 13.43 -4.24
N LEU A 432 39.32 13.35 -3.53
CA LEU A 432 39.29 13.38 -2.08
C LEU A 432 40.00 12.15 -1.47
N ALA A 433 39.81 10.96 -2.04
CA ALA A 433 40.52 9.75 -1.61
C ALA A 433 42.03 9.88 -1.73
N SER A 434 42.52 10.48 -2.79
CA SER A 434 43.96 10.64 -3.06
C SER A 434 44.61 11.77 -2.25
N THR A 435 43.94 12.93 -2.15
CA THR A 435 44.54 14.15 -1.57
C THR A 435 44.21 14.34 -0.09
N GLN A 436 43.15 13.71 0.39
CA GLN A 436 42.63 13.87 1.76
C GLN A 436 42.32 15.32 2.14
N ARG A 437 42.09 16.18 1.15
CA ARG A 437 41.76 17.59 1.32
C ARG A 437 40.66 18.05 0.36
N TRP A 438 39.88 19.03 0.81
CA TRP A 438 38.90 19.66 -0.06
C TRP A 438 39.60 20.43 -1.18
N PRO A 439 39.17 20.26 -2.46
CA PRO A 439 39.78 20.95 -3.60
C PRO A 439 39.66 22.46 -3.49
N GLU A 440 40.61 23.19 -4.12
CA GLU A 440 40.56 24.64 -4.19
C GLU A 440 39.49 25.12 -5.19
N ARG A 441 39.02 26.39 -5.02
CA ARG A 441 37.89 26.92 -5.78
C ARG A 441 38.09 26.90 -7.30
N HIS A 442 39.30 26.97 -7.74
CA HIS A 442 39.67 27.01 -9.18
C HIS A 442 39.92 25.62 -9.77
N GLU A 443 39.93 24.56 -8.97
CA GLU A 443 40.16 23.21 -9.49
C GLU A 443 39.00 22.73 -10.38
N PRO A 444 39.29 22.01 -11.49
CA PRO A 444 38.30 21.61 -12.50
C PRO A 444 37.12 20.83 -11.93
N VAL A 445 37.37 20.04 -10.90
CA VAL A 445 36.32 19.21 -10.24
C VAL A 445 35.24 20.06 -9.56
N LEU A 446 35.58 21.27 -9.11
CA LEU A 446 34.61 22.19 -8.48
C LEU A 446 34.03 23.19 -9.46
N THR A 447 34.69 23.49 -10.59
CA THR A 447 34.19 24.51 -11.54
C THR A 447 32.89 24.08 -12.22
N SER A 448 32.67 22.77 -12.39
CA SER A 448 31.44 22.20 -12.96
C SER A 448 30.26 22.17 -11.96
N LEU A 449 30.49 22.41 -10.67
CA LEU A 449 29.47 22.35 -9.62
C LEU A 449 28.87 23.73 -9.35
N LYS A 450 27.55 23.78 -9.12
CA LYS A 450 26.84 24.97 -8.66
C LYS A 450 27.26 25.37 -7.24
N PRO A 451 27.14 26.66 -6.85
CA PRO A 451 27.55 27.11 -5.50
C PRO A 451 26.90 26.33 -4.35
N LEU A 452 25.60 26.00 -4.46
CA LEU A 452 24.88 25.22 -3.46
C LEU A 452 25.41 23.79 -3.37
N GLN A 453 25.64 23.13 -4.51
CA GLN A 453 26.20 21.78 -4.58
C GLN A 453 27.57 21.70 -3.94
N ARG A 454 28.46 22.71 -4.22
CA ARG A 454 29.77 22.81 -3.56
C ARG A 454 29.65 22.93 -2.05
N ARG A 455 28.71 23.77 -1.56
CA ARG A 455 28.49 23.98 -0.13
C ARG A 455 28.01 22.68 0.54
N THR A 456 27.04 21.99 -0.05
CA THR A 456 26.50 20.72 0.44
C THR A 456 27.59 19.65 0.49
N LEU A 457 28.33 19.45 -0.60
CA LEU A 457 29.41 18.46 -0.65
C LEU A 457 30.57 18.80 0.29
N LYS A 458 30.92 20.08 0.46
CA LYS A 458 31.93 20.51 1.42
C LYS A 458 31.51 20.23 2.87
N LYS A 459 30.23 20.47 3.21
CA LYS A 459 29.67 20.16 4.54
C LYS A 459 29.74 18.66 4.80
N ARG A 460 29.37 17.85 3.80
CA ARG A 460 29.43 16.40 3.86
C ARG A 460 30.87 15.88 4.02
N TRP A 461 31.84 16.42 3.27
CA TRP A 461 33.25 16.09 3.43
C TRP A 461 33.78 16.42 4.82
N ALA A 462 33.40 17.57 5.39
CA ALA A 462 33.79 17.95 6.74
C ALA A 462 33.26 16.93 7.77
N LEU A 463 32.00 16.49 7.62
CA LEU A 463 31.42 15.42 8.45
C LEU A 463 32.23 14.11 8.31
N LEU A 464 32.56 13.68 7.07
CA LEU A 464 33.34 12.46 6.86
C LEU A 464 34.70 12.50 7.57
N CYS A 465 35.35 13.66 7.59
CA CYS A 465 36.62 13.87 8.33
C CYS A 465 36.43 13.93 9.85
N GLU A 466 35.24 14.25 10.33
CA GLU A 466 34.90 14.30 11.77
C GLU A 466 34.58 12.91 12.33
N LEU A 467 33.87 12.05 11.57
CA LEU A 467 33.36 10.75 12.02
C LEU A 467 34.39 9.88 12.75
N PRO A 468 35.66 9.75 12.32
CA PRO A 468 36.65 8.96 13.03
C PRO A 468 36.90 9.40 14.49
N LYS A 469 36.61 10.65 14.81
CA LYS A 469 36.73 11.19 16.18
C LYS A 469 35.53 10.81 17.05
N LEU A 470 34.43 10.42 16.44
CA LEU A 470 33.16 10.08 17.07
C LEU A 470 32.94 8.55 17.21
N GLY A 471 33.95 7.75 16.92
CA GLY A 471 33.86 6.30 16.93
C GLY A 471 33.45 5.64 18.26
N ALA A 472 33.53 6.37 19.36
CA ALA A 472 33.07 5.93 20.68
C ALA A 472 31.58 6.20 20.92
N TRP A 473 30.89 6.90 20.01
CA TRP A 473 29.47 7.20 20.19
C TRP A 473 28.60 5.95 19.93
N PRO A 474 27.45 5.84 20.64
CA PRO A 474 26.45 4.83 20.30
C PRO A 474 25.96 4.97 18.84
N PRO A 475 25.64 3.86 18.17
CA PRO A 475 25.25 3.86 16.74
C PRO A 475 24.09 4.82 16.45
N ALA A 476 23.03 4.78 17.26
CA ALA A 476 21.87 5.66 17.09
C ALA A 476 22.24 7.14 17.17
N LYS A 477 23.06 7.54 18.16
CA LYS A 477 23.51 8.92 18.32
C LYS A 477 24.36 9.38 17.13
N LEU A 478 25.22 8.51 16.62
CA LEU A 478 26.06 8.81 15.45
C LEU A 478 25.21 8.95 14.19
N LEU A 479 24.24 8.05 13.94
CA LEU A 479 23.34 8.13 12.81
C LEU A 479 22.45 9.39 12.87
N SER A 480 21.90 9.74 14.03
CA SER A 480 21.13 10.98 14.22
C SER A 480 21.98 12.21 13.87
N HIS A 481 23.23 12.26 14.36
CA HIS A 481 24.15 13.34 14.03
C HIS A 481 24.46 13.44 12.53
N VAL A 482 24.64 12.31 11.87
CA VAL A 482 24.83 12.25 10.40
C VAL A 482 23.58 12.81 9.69
N VAL A 483 22.39 12.28 10.00
CA VAL A 483 21.11 12.67 9.39
C VAL A 483 20.85 14.17 9.53
N GLU A 484 21.05 14.72 10.74
CA GLU A 484 20.91 16.16 11.00
C GLU A 484 21.98 16.99 10.25
N THR A 485 23.23 16.55 10.28
CA THR A 485 24.33 17.31 9.67
C THR A 485 24.17 17.43 8.16
N ILE A 486 23.71 16.38 7.47
CA ILE A 486 23.53 16.42 6.01
C ILE A 486 22.13 16.86 5.57
N ASP A 487 21.26 17.27 6.50
CA ASP A 487 19.85 17.61 6.27
C ASP A 487 19.12 16.49 5.47
N ALA A 488 19.30 15.23 5.89
CA ALA A 488 18.88 14.06 5.13
C ALA A 488 17.37 14.05 4.88
N GLU A 489 16.54 14.31 5.90
CA GLU A 489 15.08 14.32 5.77
C GLU A 489 14.61 15.32 4.71
N LYS A 490 15.11 16.56 4.80
CA LYS A 490 14.77 17.61 3.83
C LYS A 490 15.22 17.24 2.42
N THR A 491 16.38 16.60 2.30
CA THR A 491 16.95 16.18 1.02
C THR A 491 16.11 15.05 0.41
N LEU A 492 15.70 14.04 1.20
CA LEU A 492 14.85 12.94 0.75
C LEU A 492 13.47 13.43 0.33
N LYS A 493 12.81 14.27 1.14
CA LYS A 493 11.52 14.89 0.79
C LYS A 493 11.62 15.71 -0.50
N ARG A 494 12.73 16.42 -0.72
CA ARG A 494 12.96 17.20 -1.95
C ARG A 494 13.28 16.32 -3.16
N ALA A 495 13.97 15.20 -2.97
CA ALA A 495 14.33 14.29 -4.06
C ALA A 495 13.09 13.54 -4.58
N ALA A 496 12.19 13.17 -3.68
CA ALA A 496 10.95 12.51 -4.03
C ALA A 496 9.99 13.46 -4.77
N ALA A 497 9.39 12.97 -5.85
CA ALA A 497 8.37 13.73 -6.60
C ALA A 497 6.97 13.60 -5.99
N ARG A 498 6.73 12.57 -5.20
CA ARG A 498 5.51 12.32 -4.45
C ARG A 498 5.81 12.42 -2.95
N ARG A 499 4.94 13.11 -2.22
CA ARG A 499 5.10 13.32 -0.78
C ARG A 499 5.16 12.02 0.01
N ASP A 500 4.26 11.09 -0.31
CA ASP A 500 4.21 9.78 0.33
C ASP A 500 5.52 8.99 0.20
N LYS A 501 6.20 9.08 -0.96
CA LYS A 501 7.49 8.44 -1.17
C LYS A 501 8.60 9.06 -0.31
N GLY A 502 8.66 10.39 -0.27
CA GLY A 502 9.63 11.10 0.56
C GLY A 502 9.45 10.81 2.06
N GLU A 503 8.20 10.67 2.51
CA GLU A 503 7.87 10.29 3.89
C GLU A 503 8.27 8.84 4.19
N GLU A 504 8.08 7.92 3.25
CA GLU A 504 8.52 6.52 3.39
C GLU A 504 10.04 6.41 3.55
N ASP A 505 10.81 7.19 2.77
CA ASP A 505 12.27 7.20 2.86
C ASP A 505 12.75 7.84 4.18
N VAL A 506 12.07 8.87 4.69
CA VAL A 506 12.34 9.44 6.03
C VAL A 506 11.98 8.42 7.11
N ARG A 507 10.82 7.74 7.02
CA ARG A 507 10.45 6.69 7.98
C ARG A 507 11.48 5.56 8.03
N LEU A 508 12.10 5.23 6.90
CA LEU A 508 13.19 4.25 6.86
C LEU A 508 14.40 4.70 7.70
N LEU A 509 14.76 6.00 7.65
CA LEU A 509 15.83 6.53 8.50
C LEU A 509 15.48 6.40 9.99
N ASP A 510 14.25 6.79 10.37
CA ASP A 510 13.79 6.74 11.75
C ASP A 510 13.84 5.31 12.29
N VAL A 511 13.29 4.35 11.53
CA VAL A 511 13.30 2.94 11.91
C VAL A 511 14.72 2.41 12.07
N LEU A 512 15.66 2.79 11.19
CA LEU A 512 17.06 2.34 11.30
C LEU A 512 17.76 2.95 12.52
N ILE A 513 17.47 4.21 12.87
CA ILE A 513 17.98 4.85 14.09
C ILE A 513 17.41 4.18 15.34
N GLU A 514 16.09 3.90 15.36
CA GLU A 514 15.44 3.18 16.45
C GLU A 514 16.05 1.77 16.65
N GLN A 515 16.31 1.05 15.56
CA GLN A 515 16.96 -0.25 15.61
C GLN A 515 18.42 -0.15 16.07
N ALA A 516 19.14 0.90 15.67
CA ALA A 516 20.50 1.18 16.13
C ALA A 516 20.58 1.45 17.65
N ASP A 517 19.52 2.02 18.24
CA ASP A 517 19.45 2.24 19.70
C ASP A 517 19.29 0.92 20.49
N SER A 518 18.67 -0.08 19.88
CA SER A 518 18.50 -1.41 20.48
C SER A 518 19.82 -2.22 20.49
N VAL A 519 20.75 -1.94 19.58
CA VAL A 519 22.04 -2.64 19.43
C VAL A 519 23.16 -1.76 19.99
N LYS A 520 23.66 -2.09 21.16
CA LYS A 520 24.69 -1.27 21.84
C LYS A 520 26.06 -1.30 21.15
N ASP A 521 26.37 -2.39 20.44
CA ASP A 521 27.65 -2.57 19.73
C ASP A 521 27.54 -2.10 18.27
N PRO A 522 28.29 -1.04 17.87
CA PRO A 522 28.29 -0.56 16.49
C PRO A 522 28.75 -1.60 15.47
N ASP A 523 29.75 -2.42 15.79
CA ASP A 523 30.28 -3.41 14.85
C ASP A 523 29.26 -4.54 14.60
N ALA A 524 28.55 -4.98 15.65
CA ALA A 524 27.44 -5.93 15.52
C ALA A 524 26.29 -5.36 14.66
N PHE A 525 25.98 -4.07 14.80
CA PHE A 525 24.94 -3.44 13.97
C PHE A 525 25.37 -3.32 12.50
N ILE A 526 26.63 -2.95 12.25
CA ILE A 526 27.18 -2.93 10.88
C ILE A 526 27.11 -4.32 10.25
N GLU A 527 27.53 -5.37 11.00
CA GLU A 527 27.47 -6.74 10.51
C GLU A 527 26.06 -7.18 10.14
N LEU A 528 25.06 -6.78 10.95
CA LEU A 528 23.65 -7.04 10.65
C LEU A 528 23.19 -6.35 9.37
N LEU A 529 23.57 -5.08 9.15
CA LEU A 529 23.19 -4.34 7.94
C LEU A 529 23.85 -4.86 6.67
N GLU A 530 24.99 -5.52 6.78
CA GLU A 530 25.78 -6.04 5.65
C GLU A 530 25.62 -7.54 5.42
N ARG A 531 24.94 -8.22 6.34
CA ARG A 531 24.77 -9.67 6.25
C ARG A 531 24.12 -10.05 4.92
N PRO A 532 24.76 -10.93 4.12
CA PRO A 532 24.14 -11.42 2.90
C PRO A 532 22.84 -12.16 3.26
N VAL A 533 21.73 -11.73 2.70
CA VAL A 533 20.47 -12.46 2.84
C VAL A 533 20.18 -13.13 1.52
N GLU A 534 20.17 -14.44 1.55
CA GLU A 534 19.72 -15.27 0.45
C GLU A 534 18.21 -15.51 0.59
N ASN A 535 17.48 -15.33 -0.51
CA ASN A 535 16.08 -15.70 -0.58
C ASN A 535 15.95 -17.22 -0.41
N GLN A 536 15.48 -17.66 0.73
CA GLN A 536 15.32 -19.09 1.01
C GLN A 536 13.89 -19.53 0.69
N ALA A 537 13.73 -20.36 -0.33
CA ALA A 537 12.42 -20.80 -0.85
C ALA A 537 11.48 -21.39 0.22
N GLY A 538 12.02 -21.99 1.28
CA GLY A 538 11.25 -22.56 2.39
C GLY A 538 11.01 -21.61 3.58
N GLY A 539 11.48 -20.36 3.51
CA GLY A 539 11.37 -19.39 4.61
C GLY A 539 10.06 -18.62 4.67
N VAL A 540 9.89 -17.86 5.75
CA VAL A 540 8.76 -16.93 5.95
C VAL A 540 8.71 -15.92 4.80
N LEU A 541 7.54 -15.75 4.18
CA LEU A 541 7.37 -14.75 3.14
C LEU A 541 7.15 -13.37 3.76
N ILE A 542 7.99 -12.40 3.42
CA ILE A 542 7.77 -10.98 3.75
C ILE A 542 7.26 -10.27 2.49
N SER A 543 6.11 -9.60 2.62
CA SER A 543 5.44 -8.91 1.52
C SER A 543 4.77 -7.63 2.02
N THR A 544 4.52 -6.69 1.09
CA THR A 544 3.55 -5.63 1.36
C THR A 544 2.14 -6.18 1.25
N VAL A 545 1.19 -5.52 1.94
CA VAL A 545 -0.24 -5.88 1.85
C VAL A 545 -0.74 -5.84 0.40
N HIS A 546 -0.31 -4.85 -0.38
CA HIS A 546 -0.64 -4.76 -1.82
C HIS A 546 -0.16 -5.97 -2.61
N GLY A 547 1.06 -6.44 -2.30
CA GLY A 547 1.62 -7.62 -2.95
C GLY A 547 0.93 -8.93 -2.55
N ALA A 548 0.33 -8.96 -1.37
CA ALA A 548 -0.37 -10.12 -0.83
C ALA A 548 -1.81 -10.31 -1.34
N LYS A 549 -2.34 -9.32 -2.08
CA LYS A 549 -3.71 -9.41 -2.61
C LYS A 549 -3.88 -10.63 -3.53
N GLY A 550 -4.94 -11.39 -3.31
CA GLY A 550 -5.23 -12.63 -4.02
C GLY A 550 -4.53 -13.87 -3.46
N LEU A 551 -3.60 -13.71 -2.50
CA LEU A 551 -2.90 -14.81 -1.84
C LEU A 551 -3.52 -15.07 -0.45
N GLU A 552 -3.15 -16.20 0.17
CA GLU A 552 -3.61 -16.61 1.50
C GLU A 552 -2.62 -17.58 2.15
N TRP A 553 -2.54 -17.57 3.48
CA TRP A 553 -1.62 -18.42 4.24
C TRP A 553 -2.27 -18.92 5.53
N PRO A 554 -1.88 -20.10 6.01
CA PRO A 554 -2.29 -20.61 7.30
C PRO A 554 -2.00 -19.65 8.45
N LEU A 555 -0.80 -19.04 8.49
CA LEU A 555 -0.43 -18.04 9.47
C LEU A 555 -0.05 -16.72 8.77
N VAL A 556 -0.69 -15.63 9.19
CA VAL A 556 -0.37 -14.27 8.73
C VAL A 556 -0.04 -13.39 9.93
N ALA A 557 1.09 -12.71 9.86
CA ALA A 557 1.44 -11.61 10.76
C ALA A 557 1.31 -10.28 10.01
N VAL A 558 0.54 -9.34 10.53
CA VAL A 558 0.44 -7.97 10.02
C VAL A 558 1.25 -7.08 10.96
N ALA A 559 2.33 -6.50 10.45
CA ALA A 559 3.32 -5.80 11.26
C ALA A 559 3.30 -4.27 11.03
N GLY A 560 3.79 -3.53 12.03
CA GLY A 560 3.81 -2.06 12.01
C GLY A 560 2.39 -1.48 12.06
N VAL A 561 1.49 -2.10 12.84
CA VAL A 561 0.11 -1.63 12.97
C VAL A 561 0.04 -0.53 14.03
N ASN A 562 0.76 0.57 13.73
CA ASN A 562 0.84 1.78 14.54
C ASN A 562 -0.03 2.88 13.94
N GLU A 563 -0.43 3.87 14.76
CA GLU A 563 -1.41 4.90 14.34
C GLU A 563 -0.92 5.78 13.19
N GLU A 564 0.37 6.08 13.08
CA GLU A 564 0.91 6.91 12.00
C GLU A 564 1.42 6.08 10.81
N ASP A 565 1.62 4.79 11.00
CA ASP A 565 2.16 3.87 9.98
C ASP A 565 1.07 3.10 9.23
N PHE A 566 0.01 2.71 9.95
CA PHE A 566 -1.13 1.99 9.39
C PHE A 566 -2.41 2.31 10.19
N PRO A 567 -3.18 3.35 9.84
CA PRO A 567 -3.19 4.13 8.58
C PRO A 567 -1.93 4.96 8.39
N HIS A 568 -1.50 5.08 7.11
CA HIS A 568 -0.33 5.88 6.78
C HIS A 568 -0.69 7.35 6.57
N TYR A 569 -0.16 8.21 7.44
CA TYR A 569 -0.31 9.67 7.32
C TYR A 569 0.83 10.41 8.02
N SER A 570 0.99 11.68 7.67
CA SER A 570 1.98 12.54 8.27
C SER A 570 1.42 13.96 8.44
N ARG A 571 2.23 14.83 9.05
CA ARG A 571 1.91 16.25 9.20
C ARG A 571 1.72 16.95 7.84
N ASP A 572 2.55 16.60 6.87
CA ASP A 572 2.54 17.20 5.53
C ASP A 572 1.49 16.55 4.62
N ASN A 573 1.02 15.35 4.97
CA ASN A 573 0.05 14.56 4.24
C ASN A 573 -1.03 14.01 5.20
N PRO A 574 -1.93 14.87 5.68
CA PRO A 574 -2.91 14.49 6.69
C PRO A 574 -3.94 13.49 6.15
N LEU A 575 -4.49 12.70 7.06
CA LEU A 575 -5.52 11.73 6.77
C LEU A 575 -6.86 12.46 6.56
N ASN A 576 -7.45 12.29 5.37
CA ASN A 576 -8.85 12.65 5.12
C ASN A 576 -9.72 11.38 5.13
N ASP A 577 -11.04 11.54 5.04
CA ASP A 577 -11.99 10.43 5.13
C ASP A 577 -11.80 9.41 3.99
N GLU A 578 -11.53 9.86 2.77
CA GLU A 578 -11.31 8.97 1.62
C GLU A 578 -10.06 8.11 1.80
N ARG A 579 -8.95 8.73 2.23
CA ARG A 579 -7.70 8.01 2.50
C ARG A 579 -7.84 7.07 3.70
N LEU A 580 -8.59 7.49 4.74
CA LEU A 580 -8.85 6.62 5.88
C LEU A 580 -9.65 5.39 5.45
N GLU A 581 -10.62 5.54 4.56
CA GLU A 581 -11.36 4.41 4.00
C GLU A 581 -10.49 3.49 3.15
N GLU A 582 -9.55 4.05 2.35
CA GLU A 582 -8.58 3.27 1.58
C GLU A 582 -7.65 2.46 2.51
N GLU A 583 -7.07 3.10 3.53
CA GLU A 583 -6.20 2.45 4.51
C GLU A 583 -6.96 1.36 5.30
N ARG A 584 -8.24 1.57 5.61
CA ARG A 584 -9.08 0.57 6.28
C ARG A 584 -9.36 -0.63 5.37
N ARG A 585 -9.58 -0.40 4.06
CA ARG A 585 -9.67 -1.50 3.07
C ARG A 585 -8.34 -2.26 2.98
N LEU A 586 -7.22 -1.56 3.05
CA LEU A 586 -5.91 -2.20 3.05
C LEU A 586 -5.72 -3.09 4.30
N PHE A 587 -6.12 -2.61 5.48
CA PHE A 587 -6.12 -3.40 6.71
C PHE A 587 -7.05 -4.62 6.61
N TYR A 588 -8.27 -4.43 6.10
CA TYR A 588 -9.20 -5.52 5.82
C TYR A 588 -8.58 -6.59 4.90
N VAL A 589 -7.91 -6.18 3.82
CA VAL A 589 -7.20 -7.12 2.94
C VAL A 589 -6.11 -7.84 3.71
N ALA A 590 -5.30 -7.15 4.52
CA ALA A 590 -4.20 -7.76 5.26
C ALA A 590 -4.68 -8.88 6.20
N ILE A 591 -5.67 -8.59 7.05
CA ILE A 591 -6.18 -9.56 8.04
C ILE A 591 -6.90 -10.74 7.38
N THR A 592 -7.63 -10.50 6.29
CA THR A 592 -8.37 -11.57 5.57
C THR A 592 -7.46 -12.47 4.71
N ARG A 593 -6.14 -12.31 4.77
CA ARG A 593 -5.20 -13.27 4.16
C ARG A 593 -4.97 -14.50 5.03
N ALA A 594 -5.26 -14.40 6.33
CA ALA A 594 -5.09 -15.50 7.28
C ALA A 594 -6.18 -16.57 7.14
N GLN A 595 -5.78 -17.82 7.35
CA GLN A 595 -6.68 -18.97 7.42
C GLN A 595 -6.87 -19.41 8.87
N GLU A 596 -5.79 -19.79 9.58
CA GLU A 596 -5.81 -20.41 10.89
C GLU A 596 -5.32 -19.49 12.00
N GLN A 597 -4.28 -18.68 11.73
CA GLN A 597 -3.71 -17.77 12.73
C GLN A 597 -3.47 -16.38 12.15
N LEU A 598 -3.89 -15.36 12.90
CA LEU A 598 -3.62 -13.95 12.63
C LEU A 598 -2.87 -13.33 13.80
N LEU A 599 -1.69 -12.77 13.52
CA LEU A 599 -0.96 -11.93 14.46
C LEU A 599 -1.06 -10.48 14.01
N VAL A 600 -1.45 -9.57 14.88
CA VAL A 600 -1.45 -8.13 14.63
C VAL A 600 -0.40 -7.51 15.53
N LEU A 601 0.66 -6.96 14.93
CA LEU A 601 1.88 -6.53 15.63
C LEU A 601 2.02 -5.01 15.56
N HIS A 602 2.10 -4.36 16.72
CA HIS A 602 2.42 -2.95 16.87
C HIS A 602 3.76 -2.78 17.59
N ASP A 603 4.45 -1.64 17.40
CA ASP A 603 5.81 -1.49 17.91
C ASP A 603 5.84 -1.15 19.41
N GLY A 604 4.87 -0.40 19.92
CA GLY A 604 4.86 0.06 21.31
C GLY A 604 5.82 1.23 21.59
N GLY A 605 6.17 1.48 22.84
CA GLY A 605 7.02 2.59 23.22
C GLY A 605 6.36 3.94 22.93
N VAL A 606 6.97 4.73 22.04
CA VAL A 606 6.43 6.03 21.59
C VAL A 606 5.31 5.87 20.55
N HIS A 607 5.21 4.70 19.92
CA HIS A 607 4.20 4.40 18.90
C HIS A 607 2.91 3.95 19.55
N ARG A 608 1.80 4.57 19.16
CA ARG A 608 0.46 4.15 19.60
C ARG A 608 -0.06 3.00 18.72
N PRO A 609 -0.73 2.01 19.31
CA PRO A 609 -1.45 1.02 18.49
C PRO A 609 -2.42 1.70 17.53
N SER A 610 -2.51 1.18 16.32
CA SER A 610 -3.43 1.67 15.29
C SER A 610 -4.88 1.66 15.77
N ARG A 611 -5.65 2.67 15.38
CA ARG A 611 -7.12 2.69 15.57
C ARG A 611 -7.80 1.46 14.97
N PHE A 612 -7.24 0.88 13.92
CA PHE A 612 -7.80 -0.32 13.27
C PHE A 612 -7.85 -1.53 14.18
N ILE A 613 -6.94 -1.63 15.18
CA ILE A 613 -6.98 -2.68 16.19
C ILE A 613 -8.26 -2.54 17.04
N ALA A 614 -8.57 -1.33 17.50
CA ALA A 614 -9.78 -1.07 18.27
C ALA A 614 -11.04 -1.20 17.42
N GLU A 615 -11.04 -0.64 16.21
CA GLU A 615 -12.17 -0.71 15.26
C GLU A 615 -12.52 -2.15 14.87
N SER A 616 -11.54 -3.05 14.84
CA SER A 616 -11.75 -4.48 14.51
C SER A 616 -12.50 -5.28 15.57
N ALA A 617 -12.66 -4.76 16.79
CA ALA A 617 -13.32 -5.42 17.92
C ALA A 617 -12.93 -6.92 18.06
N TRP A 618 -11.65 -7.23 17.87
CA TRP A 618 -11.13 -8.59 17.76
C TRP A 618 -11.40 -9.44 19.01
N GLN A 619 -11.39 -8.83 20.21
CA GLN A 619 -11.68 -9.52 21.47
C GLN A 619 -13.15 -9.96 21.55
N ASP A 620 -14.06 -9.09 21.10
CA ASP A 620 -15.48 -9.42 21.03
C ASP A 620 -15.71 -10.54 20.02
N SER A 621 -15.01 -10.47 18.88
CA SER A 621 -15.07 -11.47 17.83
C SER A 621 -14.60 -12.84 18.31
N LEU A 622 -13.52 -12.92 19.10
CA LEU A 622 -13.06 -14.17 19.73
C LEU A 622 -14.08 -14.71 20.72
N ARG A 623 -14.66 -13.84 21.57
CA ARG A 623 -15.72 -14.26 22.51
C ARG A 623 -16.93 -14.84 21.78
N MET A 624 -17.37 -14.15 20.72
CA MET A 624 -18.51 -14.62 19.92
C MET A 624 -18.22 -15.93 19.20
N ALA A 625 -17.03 -16.10 18.62
CA ALA A 625 -16.62 -17.35 17.99
C ALA A 625 -16.63 -18.50 19.01
N SER A 626 -16.14 -18.26 20.23
CA SER A 626 -16.22 -19.24 21.31
C SER A 626 -17.66 -19.57 21.73
N CYS A 627 -18.59 -18.61 21.65
CA CYS A 627 -20.03 -18.91 21.89
C CYS A 627 -20.63 -19.71 20.73
N LEU A 628 -20.25 -19.44 19.50
CA LEU A 628 -20.74 -20.14 18.30
C LEU A 628 -20.24 -21.58 18.23
N SER A 629 -19.08 -21.91 18.80
CA SER A 629 -18.56 -23.28 18.86
C SER A 629 -19.28 -24.17 19.89
N ARG A 630 -20.07 -23.58 20.78
CA ARG A 630 -20.87 -24.33 21.79
C ARG A 630 -22.25 -24.70 21.24
N GLN A 631 -22.74 -25.84 21.63
CA GLN A 631 -24.11 -26.28 21.30
C GLN A 631 -25.17 -25.47 22.06
N ASP A 632 -24.94 -25.24 23.35
CA ASP A 632 -25.85 -24.48 24.19
C ASP A 632 -25.51 -22.98 24.20
N PRO A 633 -26.51 -22.09 24.19
CA PRO A 633 -26.28 -20.66 24.31
C PRO A 633 -25.70 -20.31 25.70
N PRO A 634 -24.96 -19.20 25.81
CA PRO A 634 -24.44 -18.72 27.08
C PRO A 634 -25.61 -18.34 28.02
N GLU A 635 -25.48 -18.64 29.31
CA GLU A 635 -26.51 -18.36 30.34
C GLU A 635 -26.75 -16.85 30.54
N THR A 636 -25.80 -16.00 30.14
CA THR A 636 -25.88 -14.55 30.27
C THR A 636 -25.64 -13.88 28.92
N ALA A 637 -26.23 -12.69 28.75
CA ALA A 637 -26.03 -11.89 27.53
C ALA A 637 -24.55 -11.58 27.30
N VAL A 638 -24.08 -11.79 26.06
CA VAL A 638 -22.70 -11.56 25.66
C VAL A 638 -22.48 -10.07 25.40
N GLN A 639 -21.54 -9.48 26.11
CA GLN A 639 -21.18 -8.06 25.90
C GLN A 639 -20.36 -7.91 24.63
N VAL A 640 -20.80 -7.03 23.71
CA VAL A 640 -20.12 -6.73 22.45
C VAL A 640 -20.23 -5.25 22.11
N THR A 641 -19.17 -4.69 21.55
CA THR A 641 -19.07 -3.27 21.19
C THR A 641 -20.09 -2.84 20.13
N SER A 642 -20.44 -3.74 19.20
CA SER A 642 -21.37 -3.47 18.10
C SER A 642 -22.52 -4.50 18.05
N PRO A 643 -23.51 -4.40 18.97
CA PRO A 643 -24.58 -5.40 19.07
C PRO A 643 -25.40 -5.54 17.78
N SER A 644 -25.61 -4.46 17.03
CA SER A 644 -26.38 -4.47 15.79
C SER A 644 -25.69 -5.32 14.68
N LEU A 645 -24.38 -5.16 14.52
CA LEU A 645 -23.60 -5.94 13.55
C LEU A 645 -23.59 -7.42 13.94
N VAL A 646 -23.29 -7.71 15.21
CA VAL A 646 -23.22 -9.09 15.71
C VAL A 646 -24.59 -9.77 15.63
N ARG A 647 -25.67 -9.06 15.92
CA ARG A 647 -27.04 -9.61 15.77
C ARG A 647 -27.34 -9.98 14.33
N ARG A 648 -27.05 -9.10 13.36
CA ARG A 648 -27.20 -9.43 11.92
C ARG A 648 -26.38 -10.65 11.52
N TYR A 649 -25.16 -10.79 12.07
CA TYR A 649 -24.30 -11.96 11.82
C TYR A 649 -24.93 -13.23 12.36
N LEU A 650 -25.44 -13.23 13.60
CA LEU A 650 -26.11 -14.36 14.24
C LEU A 650 -27.42 -14.74 13.53
N GLU A 651 -28.23 -13.75 13.14
CA GLU A 651 -29.47 -13.98 12.37
C GLU A 651 -29.19 -14.71 11.05
N ARG A 652 -28.13 -14.31 10.36
CA ARG A 652 -27.71 -14.97 9.09
C ARG A 652 -27.22 -16.41 9.31
N LEU A 653 -26.71 -16.73 10.50
CA LEU A 653 -26.33 -18.09 10.90
C LEU A 653 -27.48 -18.90 11.51
N GLY A 654 -28.66 -18.31 11.74
CA GLY A 654 -29.77 -18.94 12.44
C GLY A 654 -29.58 -19.11 13.95
N ARG A 655 -28.63 -18.36 14.56
CA ARG A 655 -28.30 -18.37 15.99
C ARG A 655 -28.96 -17.20 16.74
N THR A 656 -30.28 -17.16 16.72
CA THR A 656 -31.07 -16.13 17.43
C THR A 656 -31.21 -16.40 18.93
N ASP A 657 -30.70 -17.53 19.40
CA ASP A 657 -30.67 -18.01 20.78
C ASP A 657 -29.63 -17.27 21.66
N ILE A 658 -28.66 -16.53 21.06
CA ILE A 658 -27.62 -15.83 21.80
C ILE A 658 -28.06 -14.38 22.09
N GLU A 659 -28.22 -14.06 23.37
CA GLU A 659 -28.52 -12.69 23.80
C GLU A 659 -27.29 -11.80 23.80
N LEU A 660 -27.44 -10.57 23.31
CA LEU A 660 -26.37 -9.57 23.22
C LEU A 660 -26.69 -8.38 24.13
N ALA A 661 -25.66 -7.88 24.81
CA ALA A 661 -25.70 -6.64 25.56
C ALA A 661 -24.62 -5.67 25.06
N ALA A 662 -24.91 -4.38 25.08
CA ALA A 662 -23.85 -3.35 24.92
C ALA A 662 -22.93 -3.42 26.16
N PRO A 663 -21.63 -3.08 26.01
CA PRO A 663 -20.75 -2.98 27.16
C PRO A 663 -21.36 -2.05 28.20
N GLN A 664 -21.44 -2.49 29.45
CA GLN A 664 -21.77 -1.57 30.54
C GLN A 664 -20.65 -0.52 30.58
N VAL A 665 -21.00 0.71 30.26
CA VAL A 665 -20.10 1.83 30.46
C VAL A 665 -19.93 1.92 31.97
N ASN A 666 -18.81 1.43 32.49
CA ASN A 666 -18.45 1.71 33.86
C ASN A 666 -18.27 3.22 33.96
N GLU A 667 -19.20 3.92 34.58
CA GLU A 667 -19.12 5.38 34.81
C GLU A 667 -17.79 5.79 35.45
N ALA A 668 -17.15 4.87 36.17
CA ALA A 668 -15.80 5.08 36.72
C ALA A 668 -14.68 5.10 35.63
N ALA A 669 -14.89 4.48 34.44
CA ALA A 669 -14.00 4.59 33.27
C ALA A 669 -14.49 5.66 32.27
N ALA A 670 -15.72 6.11 32.36
CA ALA A 670 -16.30 7.21 31.60
C ALA A 670 -15.80 8.60 32.06
N GLY A 671 -14.95 8.67 33.06
CA GLY A 671 -14.21 9.87 33.42
C GLY A 671 -13.25 10.36 32.29
N TYR A 672 -13.13 9.64 31.17
CA TYR A 672 -12.47 10.07 29.95
C TYR A 672 -13.43 10.28 28.76
N GLN A 673 -14.68 10.68 28.98
CA GLN A 673 -15.31 11.57 28.01
C GLN A 673 -14.55 12.90 28.13
N ALA A 674 -13.74 13.17 27.11
CA ALA A 674 -13.09 14.46 26.99
C ALA A 674 -14.19 15.51 27.00
N ASP A 675 -14.38 16.11 28.17
CA ASP A 675 -15.14 17.33 28.32
C ASP A 675 -14.42 18.32 27.38
N THR A 676 -15.04 18.60 26.23
CA THR A 676 -14.41 19.39 25.17
C THR A 676 -14.34 20.88 25.50
N HIS A 677 -14.81 21.28 26.67
CA HIS A 677 -14.76 22.66 27.15
C HIS A 677 -13.41 22.99 27.76
N PHE A 678 -12.52 23.58 26.95
CA PHE A 678 -11.31 24.24 27.41
C PHE A 678 -11.58 25.74 27.54
N TYR A 679 -10.87 26.39 28.48
CA TYR A 679 -10.96 27.84 28.68
C TYR A 679 -9.56 28.44 28.90
N PRO A 680 -9.33 29.70 28.51
CA PRO A 680 -8.06 30.37 28.76
C PRO A 680 -7.72 30.40 30.24
N GLY A 681 -6.45 30.14 30.60
CA GLY A 681 -6.00 30.03 31.98
C GLY A 681 -6.06 28.62 32.58
N GLN A 682 -6.68 27.67 31.89
CA GLN A 682 -6.74 26.28 32.34
C GLN A 682 -5.38 25.61 32.26
N ARG A 683 -4.94 24.95 33.34
CA ARG A 683 -3.70 24.20 33.39
C ARG A 683 -3.91 22.79 32.90
N LEU A 684 -2.94 22.28 32.18
CA LEU A 684 -2.94 20.92 31.65
C LEU A 684 -1.52 20.34 31.63
N MET A 685 -1.44 19.01 31.65
CA MET A 685 -0.21 18.25 31.46
C MET A 685 -0.25 17.62 30.07
N HIS A 686 0.77 17.85 29.27
CA HIS A 686 0.96 17.18 27.98
C HIS A 686 2.07 16.13 28.11
N ALA A 687 1.82 14.92 27.60
CA ALA A 687 2.76 13.79 27.77
C ALA A 687 4.19 14.09 27.27
N VAL A 688 4.34 14.96 26.26
CA VAL A 688 5.65 15.31 25.67
C VAL A 688 6.15 16.69 26.10
N PHE A 689 5.26 17.68 26.26
CA PHE A 689 5.63 19.08 26.49
C PHE A 689 5.59 19.49 27.97
N GLY A 690 5.15 18.56 28.85
CA GLY A 690 5.02 18.82 30.27
C GLY A 690 3.81 19.72 30.60
N GLU A 691 3.90 20.42 31.73
CA GLU A 691 2.85 21.30 32.22
C GLU A 691 2.74 22.56 31.36
N GLY A 692 1.48 22.94 31.01
CA GLY A 692 1.18 24.12 30.24
C GLY A 692 -0.16 24.77 30.65
N GLU A 693 -0.36 26.02 30.22
CA GLU A 693 -1.56 26.81 30.43
C GLU A 693 -2.21 27.16 29.08
N VAL A 694 -3.51 26.95 28.97
CA VAL A 694 -4.30 27.29 27.77
C VAL A 694 -4.33 28.80 27.60
N ALA A 695 -3.79 29.30 26.49
CA ALA A 695 -3.76 30.72 26.18
C ALA A 695 -5.01 31.18 25.40
N SER A 696 -5.50 30.34 24.47
CA SER A 696 -6.74 30.59 23.70
C SER A 696 -7.37 29.29 23.24
N VAL A 697 -8.68 29.34 22.94
CA VAL A 697 -9.45 28.21 22.41
C VAL A 697 -10.16 28.70 21.16
N GLU A 698 -10.02 27.97 20.05
CA GLU A 698 -10.61 28.29 18.76
C GLU A 698 -11.27 27.02 18.15
N GLY A 699 -12.20 27.22 17.20
CA GLY A 699 -12.81 26.15 16.41
C GLY A 699 -14.14 25.63 16.97
N ASN A 700 -14.52 24.42 16.51
CA ASN A 700 -15.79 23.80 16.87
C ASN A 700 -15.76 23.32 18.33
N PRO A 701 -16.80 23.59 19.15
CA PRO A 701 -16.87 23.09 20.54
C PRO A 701 -16.69 21.57 20.70
N SER A 702 -17.03 20.78 19.66
CA SER A 702 -16.83 19.32 19.67
C SER A 702 -15.39 18.88 19.35
N ASP A 703 -14.55 19.76 18.79
CA ASP A 703 -13.13 19.46 18.48
C ASP A 703 -12.31 20.78 18.54
N PRO A 704 -12.15 21.38 19.74
CA PRO A 704 -11.51 22.67 19.89
C PRO A 704 -10.01 22.60 19.63
N VAL A 705 -9.49 23.60 18.97
CA VAL A 705 -8.06 23.86 18.82
C VAL A 705 -7.62 24.78 19.98
N ILE A 706 -6.69 24.32 20.80
CA ILE A 706 -6.19 25.06 21.94
C ILE A 706 -4.75 25.52 21.70
N ASP A 707 -4.48 26.79 21.99
CA ASP A 707 -3.11 27.30 22.09
C ASP A 707 -2.65 27.16 23.54
N VAL A 708 -1.60 26.43 23.78
CA VAL A 708 -1.06 26.13 25.12
C VAL A 708 0.34 26.71 25.25
N ARG A 709 0.60 27.40 26.37
CA ARG A 709 1.92 27.89 26.72
C ARG A 709 2.57 26.92 27.70
N PHE A 710 3.57 26.20 27.25
CA PHE A 710 4.37 25.27 28.04
C PHE A 710 5.64 25.96 28.60
N ALA A 711 6.04 25.62 29.80
CA ALA A 711 7.20 26.24 30.47
C ALA A 711 8.52 25.99 29.72
N GLN A 712 8.69 24.77 29.15
CA GLN A 712 9.92 24.38 28.45
C GLN A 712 9.79 24.39 26.92
N ALA A 713 8.59 24.17 26.38
CA ALA A 713 8.37 24.02 24.94
C ALA A 713 7.79 25.27 24.26
N GLY A 714 7.55 26.35 25.02
CA GLY A 714 6.93 27.58 24.49
C GLY A 714 5.47 27.41 24.10
N ARG A 715 4.99 28.25 23.18
CA ARG A 715 3.58 28.21 22.73
C ARG A 715 3.40 27.11 21.68
N ARG A 716 2.39 26.25 21.88
CA ARG A 716 2.01 25.17 20.96
C ARG A 716 0.52 25.20 20.70
N ARG A 717 0.15 24.98 19.43
CA ARG A 717 -1.24 24.86 19.00
C ARG A 717 -1.60 23.37 18.91
N LEU A 718 -2.60 22.95 19.65
CA LEU A 718 -3.00 21.56 19.81
C LEU A 718 -4.47 21.39 19.42
N ILE A 719 -4.79 20.29 18.76
CA ILE A 719 -6.17 19.84 18.61
C ILE A 719 -6.49 19.05 19.88
N ALA A 720 -7.35 19.59 20.74
CA ALA A 720 -7.54 19.09 22.10
C ALA A 720 -7.93 17.59 22.15
N ARG A 721 -8.77 17.15 21.24
CA ARG A 721 -9.23 15.76 21.15
C ARG A 721 -8.12 14.78 20.71
N ARG A 722 -7.07 15.29 20.07
CA ARG A 722 -5.96 14.48 19.50
C ARG A 722 -4.67 14.61 20.30
N ALA A 723 -4.57 15.60 21.16
CA ALA A 723 -3.38 15.82 21.97
C ALA A 723 -3.43 14.94 23.23
N PRO A 724 -2.30 14.29 23.63
CA PRO A 724 -2.20 13.52 24.87
C PRO A 724 -2.09 14.50 26.06
N ILE A 725 -3.22 15.11 26.41
CA ILE A 725 -3.34 16.12 27.46
C ILE A 725 -4.23 15.62 28.58
N GLU A 726 -3.80 15.88 29.81
CA GLU A 726 -4.54 15.65 31.03
C GLU A 726 -4.77 17.02 31.70
N ARG A 727 -5.98 17.28 32.18
CA ARG A 727 -6.30 18.51 32.89
C ARG A 727 -5.76 18.45 34.32
N LEU A 728 -5.11 19.51 34.71
CA LEU A 728 -4.70 19.69 36.11
C LEU A 728 -5.80 20.44 36.84
N GLU A 729 -6.29 19.92 37.96
CA GLU A 729 -7.25 20.62 38.79
C GLU A 729 -6.65 21.97 39.27
N PRO A 730 -7.44 23.02 39.36
CA PRO A 730 -6.96 24.26 39.95
C PRO A 730 -6.51 24.00 41.42
N PRO A 731 -5.43 24.62 41.88
CA PRO A 731 -5.03 24.48 43.27
C PRO A 731 -6.22 24.91 44.16
N ALA A 732 -6.56 24.06 45.14
CA ALA A 732 -7.62 24.34 46.10
C ALA A 732 -7.42 25.76 46.67
N GLN A 733 -8.43 26.63 46.51
CA GLN A 733 -8.38 27.96 47.09
C GLN A 733 -8.20 27.81 48.62
N PRO A 734 -7.24 28.51 49.25
CA PRO A 734 -7.15 28.49 50.69
C PRO A 734 -8.42 29.06 51.25
N ALA A 735 -9.00 28.35 52.24
CA ALA A 735 -10.23 28.70 52.96
C ALA A 735 -10.15 30.04 53.68
#